data_f8aaa5fb74220ad4ab7a6914d174e972
#
_entry.id   f8aaa5fb74220ad4ab7a6914d174e972
#
_cell.length_a   1.000
_cell.length_b   1.000
_cell.length_c   1.000
_cell.angle_alpha   90.00
_cell.angle_beta   90.00
_cell.angle_gamma   90.00
#
_symmetry.space_group_name_H-M   'P 1'
#
loop_
_entity.id
_entity.type
_entity.pdbx_description
1 polymer ?
#
loop_
_entity_poly.entity_id
_entity_poly.type
_entity_poly.pdbx_seq_one_letter_code
_entity_poly.pdbx_strand_id
1 'polypeptide(L)'
;MDLRIYRNTEDKQHDLRADARANGAVLGVNMFTLREVARRLASSLEEASPSERLVLAERALGGLRVPDIAGIVGYAADALSDLKGARIESADLRRARQDFLADLLEAYDDLLGGLGLVDPNDLFTQAADHVDAAWMGRFDRVILYALYDLNNAEFALVSRLLQRVPDGGTVVMFNSTTNIRPTQFAERTWQRFIFEDELAERTVPDFCRRPQEDRPLLERLFEYEPADPLEPDSGLRVVEAAGRYDEIEYIGRRIRRLLDGGMAPEDILVVVRHLEDYGEMIEDVFFRYQIPHVFPTGLPLLRIPFIKYWLHVLDLVTGARSRLQFARALSSAYYEPRLSPDEDVSGVLSDLGYVDRSRIEASALAARKNIPLGREFLRFEALLDSLEGSEDTVRGFLDRLKAPDSLTSRDAEAWDSLVEALAGVDRIVGCVSFEEFRGIASATAGLRRVGRLVKSRVPPGAGRVAIAGPHVLGYRSFRALFAPGLGDGRFPAPGWLNPLLGEATVKSINEVLRPRRLMSGRDRNRREPLYLFMVLDSAPLVTLTYPRMNLVGSPLYPSIYIREIDRHYRTSVIERLPSGPAPLDHAGRLRGLADGWRRGNQDADRGRELLGDDIMRRVVAEGKGVHRANVGVGRVPAGLAWHPSQITALGRCPFVFLARHPLGLGNQEEPGLDIPIREIGILAHQILRDFHSTPVPASIDAARNRMQKVVHQNLADVDIDLQGPTTLFDPAIWPIRREQLVRALDAYLEFAVEDARSGYETLVEFLERPFPAIAVSDFKLAGRPDHVSVHRSGEQVDGIRVDDFKYSAGGDYLNKGPGRNQLDIYVFLALEVLGQRGEVASGDTVLEGRYLLLRTPEAPSVATAYTEEGLRATMSEIDGQLQTVRAGRFQPAPDNPQSCPLCDFRRLCRLYVN
;
A
#
# COMPACT_ATOMS: atom_id res chain seq x y z
N MET A 1 -25.34 30.11 -31.77
CA MET A 1 -24.70 28.79 -31.60
C MET A 1 -24.27 28.64 -30.12
N ASP A 2 -24.51 27.50 -29.49
CA ASP A 2 -24.18 27.28 -28.06
C ASP A 2 -22.72 26.86 -27.91
N LEU A 3 -21.99 27.48 -26.98
CA LEU A 3 -20.70 27.01 -26.51
C LEU A 3 -20.92 25.96 -25.41
N ARG A 4 -20.55 24.71 -25.68
CA ARG A 4 -20.70 23.59 -24.71
C ARG A 4 -19.40 23.32 -23.99
N ILE A 5 -19.40 23.42 -22.67
CA ILE A 5 -18.23 23.25 -21.84
C ILE A 5 -18.45 22.03 -20.92
N TYR A 6 -17.53 21.10 -21.02
CA TYR A 6 -17.57 19.82 -20.31
C TYR A 6 -16.51 19.77 -19.20
N ARG A 7 -16.82 19.01 -18.17
CA ARG A 7 -15.87 18.76 -17.07
C ARG A 7 -14.65 17.97 -17.54
N ASN A 8 -14.84 16.97 -18.39
CA ASN A 8 -13.80 16.06 -18.86
C ASN A 8 -13.92 15.76 -20.36
N THR A 9 -12.85 15.18 -20.90
CA THR A 9 -12.77 14.84 -22.34
C THR A 9 -13.73 13.70 -22.70
N GLU A 10 -14.02 12.80 -21.79
CA GLU A 10 -14.89 11.65 -22.03
C GLU A 10 -16.34 12.08 -22.26
N ASP A 11 -16.83 13.00 -21.46
CA ASP A 11 -18.17 13.57 -21.62
C ASP A 11 -18.29 14.33 -22.96
N LYS A 12 -17.28 15.15 -23.29
CA LYS A 12 -17.18 15.81 -24.58
C LYS A 12 -17.21 14.83 -25.74
N GLN A 13 -16.40 13.75 -25.68
CA GLN A 13 -16.36 12.75 -26.75
C GLN A 13 -17.66 11.94 -26.86
N HIS A 14 -18.35 11.73 -25.76
CA HIS A 14 -19.65 11.07 -25.78
C HIS A 14 -20.65 11.87 -26.60
N ASP A 15 -20.81 13.16 -26.30
CA ASP A 15 -21.73 14.05 -27.02
C ASP A 15 -21.33 14.25 -28.47
N LEU A 16 -20.01 14.40 -28.75
CA LEU A 16 -19.52 14.45 -30.13
C LEU A 16 -19.92 13.23 -30.95
N ARG A 17 -19.85 12.04 -30.36
CA ARG A 17 -20.28 10.79 -31.03
C ARG A 17 -21.79 10.71 -31.16
N ALA A 18 -22.54 11.20 -30.18
CA ALA A 18 -23.99 11.25 -30.24
C ALA A 18 -24.46 12.19 -31.33
N ASP A 19 -23.89 13.41 -31.40
CA ASP A 19 -24.18 14.38 -32.42
C ASP A 19 -23.80 13.87 -33.83
N ALA A 20 -22.65 13.22 -33.97
CA ALA A 20 -22.21 12.63 -35.24
C ALA A 20 -23.12 11.48 -35.69
N ARG A 21 -23.63 10.64 -34.77
CA ARG A 21 -24.60 9.60 -35.12
C ARG A 21 -25.96 10.19 -35.54
N ALA A 22 -26.39 11.24 -34.86
CA ALA A 22 -27.68 11.87 -35.16
C ALA A 22 -27.67 12.67 -36.50
N ASN A 23 -26.55 13.29 -36.84
CA ASN A 23 -26.45 14.24 -37.95
C ASN A 23 -25.54 13.74 -39.10
N GLY A 24 -25.00 12.52 -38.99
CA GLY A 24 -24.08 11.92 -39.98
C GLY A 24 -22.65 12.48 -39.97
N ALA A 25 -22.46 13.73 -39.55
CA ALA A 25 -21.16 14.36 -39.36
C ALA A 25 -21.29 15.56 -38.42
N VAL A 26 -20.20 15.92 -37.75
CA VAL A 26 -20.09 17.13 -36.93
C VAL A 26 -19.06 18.07 -37.59
N LEU A 27 -19.54 19.25 -38.05
CA LEU A 27 -18.70 20.31 -38.60
C LEU A 27 -18.75 21.53 -37.68
N GLY A 28 -17.60 22.12 -37.39
CA GLY A 28 -17.52 23.31 -36.54
C GLY A 28 -17.74 23.00 -35.07
N VAL A 29 -16.73 22.44 -34.42
CA VAL A 29 -16.83 22.02 -33.01
C VAL A 29 -16.92 23.23 -32.08
N ASN A 30 -18.02 23.28 -31.33
CA ASN A 30 -18.27 24.23 -30.25
C ASN A 30 -18.28 23.54 -28.88
N MET A 31 -17.63 22.42 -28.78
CA MET A 31 -17.52 21.54 -27.59
C MET A 31 -16.10 21.53 -27.07
N PHE A 32 -15.90 21.95 -25.84
CA PHE A 32 -14.60 22.08 -25.22
C PHE A 32 -14.67 21.61 -23.78
N THR A 33 -13.54 21.15 -23.24
CA THR A 33 -13.33 21.14 -21.78
C THR A 33 -12.96 22.56 -21.34
N LEU A 34 -13.17 22.90 -20.07
CA LEU A 34 -12.81 24.22 -19.55
C LEU A 34 -11.31 24.53 -19.76
N ARG A 35 -10.46 23.51 -19.63
CA ARG A 35 -9.01 23.63 -19.85
C ARG A 35 -8.66 23.88 -21.33
N GLU A 36 -9.38 23.26 -22.26
CA GLU A 36 -9.21 23.57 -23.71
C GLU A 36 -9.60 25.00 -24.03
N VAL A 37 -10.66 25.53 -23.39
CA VAL A 37 -11.03 26.94 -23.51
C VAL A 37 -9.91 27.84 -22.99
N ALA A 38 -9.40 27.58 -21.81
CA ALA A 38 -8.30 28.32 -21.19
C ALA A 38 -7.05 28.34 -22.10
N ARG A 39 -6.61 27.18 -22.59
CA ARG A 39 -5.46 27.06 -23.51
C ARG A 39 -5.68 27.80 -24.84
N ARG A 40 -6.91 27.85 -25.32
CA ARG A 40 -7.23 28.59 -26.53
C ARG A 40 -7.12 30.10 -26.33
N LEU A 41 -7.62 30.60 -25.22
CA LEU A 41 -7.63 32.05 -24.90
C LEU A 41 -6.22 32.54 -24.48
N ALA A 42 -5.44 31.70 -23.85
CA ALA A 42 -4.09 31.99 -23.39
C ALA A 42 -3.02 31.16 -24.14
N SER A 43 -3.16 31.06 -25.47
CA SER A 43 -2.35 30.15 -26.32
C SER A 43 -0.85 30.51 -26.40
N SER A 44 -0.45 31.69 -25.98
CA SER A 44 0.96 32.11 -25.91
C SER A 44 1.67 31.63 -24.65
N LEU A 45 0.96 31.07 -23.70
CA LEU A 45 1.49 30.65 -22.41
C LEU A 45 1.86 29.17 -22.42
N GLU A 46 3.02 28.85 -21.88
CA GLU A 46 3.48 27.47 -21.68
C GLU A 46 3.18 27.01 -20.25
N GLU A 47 2.37 25.97 -20.14
CA GLU A 47 1.90 25.43 -18.88
C GLU A 47 2.90 24.44 -18.27
N ALA A 48 3.28 24.62 -17.02
CA ALA A 48 4.15 23.70 -16.30
C ALA A 48 3.45 22.34 -16.11
N SER A 49 4.12 21.28 -16.54
CA SER A 49 3.68 19.88 -16.35
C SER A 49 3.70 19.48 -14.87
N PRO A 50 3.00 18.39 -14.48
CA PRO A 50 3.04 17.90 -13.09
C PRO A 50 4.44 17.63 -12.57
N SER A 51 5.35 17.08 -13.40
CA SER A 51 6.73 16.78 -13.01
C SER A 51 7.54 18.07 -12.83
N GLU A 52 7.37 19.03 -13.72
CA GLU A 52 8.02 20.34 -13.61
C GLU A 52 7.56 21.07 -12.33
N ARG A 53 6.26 21.06 -12.03
CA ARG A 53 5.74 21.68 -10.80
C ARG A 53 6.31 21.06 -9.53
N LEU A 54 6.49 19.75 -9.51
CA LEU A 54 7.09 19.06 -8.37
C LEU A 54 8.54 19.52 -8.16
N VAL A 55 9.34 19.56 -9.23
CA VAL A 55 10.73 20.00 -9.17
C VAL A 55 10.84 21.49 -8.83
N LEU A 56 9.94 22.33 -9.35
CA LEU A 56 9.88 23.75 -8.98
C LEU A 56 9.53 23.95 -7.50
N ALA A 57 8.61 23.16 -6.95
CA ALA A 57 8.30 23.15 -5.53
C ALA A 57 9.49 22.70 -4.67
N GLU A 58 10.24 21.69 -5.12
CA GLU A 58 11.48 21.24 -4.48
C GLU A 58 12.52 22.34 -4.43
N ARG A 59 12.76 23.02 -5.55
CA ARG A 59 13.70 24.15 -5.62
C ARG A 59 13.27 25.34 -4.76
N ALA A 60 11.98 25.66 -4.75
CA ALA A 60 11.44 26.71 -3.89
C ALA A 60 11.69 26.40 -2.41
N LEU A 61 11.45 25.16 -1.96
CA LEU A 61 11.77 24.69 -0.61
C LEU A 61 13.28 24.76 -0.31
N GLY A 62 14.13 24.36 -1.27
CA GLY A 62 15.58 24.44 -1.17
C GLY A 62 16.09 25.87 -0.94
N GLY A 63 15.50 26.83 -1.67
CA GLY A 63 15.77 28.26 -1.48
C GLY A 63 15.43 28.76 -0.07
N LEU A 64 14.40 28.18 0.56
CA LEU A 64 13.98 28.49 1.93
C LEU A 64 14.78 27.73 3.01
N ARG A 65 15.75 26.91 2.63
CA ARG A 65 16.60 26.11 3.51
C ARG A 65 15.81 25.19 4.45
N VAL A 66 14.74 24.59 3.96
CA VAL A 66 13.94 23.62 4.70
C VAL A 66 14.74 22.33 4.86
N PRO A 67 14.88 21.79 6.09
CA PRO A 67 15.49 20.48 6.28
C PRO A 67 14.57 19.38 5.76
N ASP A 68 15.13 18.30 5.24
CA ASP A 68 14.40 17.11 4.76
C ASP A 68 13.29 17.43 3.73
N ILE A 69 13.70 18.04 2.63
CA ILE A 69 12.82 18.47 1.55
C ILE A 69 12.06 17.27 0.94
N ALA A 70 12.70 16.12 0.81
CA ALA A 70 12.14 14.95 0.14
C ALA A 70 10.81 14.49 0.74
N GLY A 71 10.67 14.55 2.07
CA GLY A 71 9.44 14.16 2.77
C GLY A 71 8.24 15.12 2.57
N ILE A 72 8.47 16.36 2.15
CA ILE A 72 7.42 17.40 2.06
C ILE A 72 7.16 17.96 0.67
N VAL A 73 7.99 17.63 -0.32
CA VAL A 73 7.87 18.18 -1.69
C VAL A 73 6.49 17.94 -2.30
N GLY A 74 5.96 16.72 -2.19
CA GLY A 74 4.62 16.41 -2.70
C GLY A 74 3.54 17.26 -2.04
N TYR A 75 3.62 17.44 -0.73
CA TYR A 75 2.68 18.27 0.03
C TYR A 75 2.81 19.76 -0.34
N ALA A 76 4.02 20.22 -0.59
CA ALA A 76 4.26 21.60 -1.02
C ALA A 76 3.67 21.85 -2.42
N ALA A 77 3.88 20.93 -3.37
CA ALA A 77 3.30 21.04 -4.71
C ALA A 77 1.77 21.04 -4.68
N ASP A 78 1.16 20.19 -3.84
CA ASP A 78 -0.29 20.16 -3.65
C ASP A 78 -0.81 21.45 -2.97
N ALA A 79 -0.10 21.94 -1.94
CA ALA A 79 -0.44 23.19 -1.26
C ALA A 79 -0.39 24.39 -2.22
N LEU A 80 0.68 24.50 -3.02
CA LEU A 80 0.81 25.53 -4.05
C LEU A 80 -0.33 25.45 -5.05
N SER A 81 -0.70 24.26 -5.51
CA SER A 81 -1.85 24.06 -6.41
C SER A 81 -3.18 24.50 -5.78
N ASP A 82 -3.42 24.17 -4.50
CA ASP A 82 -4.61 24.60 -3.76
C ASP A 82 -4.64 26.13 -3.57
N LEU A 83 -3.50 26.77 -3.24
CA LEU A 83 -3.39 28.22 -3.07
C LEU A 83 -3.63 28.95 -4.40
N LYS A 84 -3.01 28.50 -5.50
CA LYS A 84 -3.19 29.05 -6.84
C LYS A 84 -4.63 28.88 -7.33
N GLY A 85 -5.20 27.68 -7.14
CA GLY A 85 -6.61 27.41 -7.48
C GLY A 85 -7.59 28.30 -6.71
N ALA A 86 -7.26 28.65 -5.46
CA ALA A 86 -8.02 29.59 -4.63
C ALA A 86 -7.74 31.07 -4.99
N ARG A 87 -6.79 31.35 -5.87
CA ARG A 87 -6.31 32.70 -6.24
C ARG A 87 -5.82 33.48 -5.02
N ILE A 88 -4.99 32.85 -4.21
CA ILE A 88 -4.39 33.42 -3.00
C ILE A 88 -3.01 33.96 -3.37
N GLU A 89 -2.74 35.20 -3.00
CA GLU A 89 -1.46 35.87 -3.18
C GLU A 89 -0.62 35.79 -1.90
N SER A 90 0.70 35.94 -2.01
CA SER A 90 1.61 35.95 -0.86
C SER A 90 1.25 37.04 0.17
N ALA A 91 0.79 38.19 -0.28
CA ALA A 91 0.31 39.27 0.60
C ALA A 91 -0.90 38.83 1.44
N ASP A 92 -1.78 38.01 0.92
CA ASP A 92 -2.92 37.44 1.64
C ASP A 92 -2.46 36.50 2.74
N LEU A 93 -1.48 35.65 2.43
CA LEU A 93 -0.90 34.69 3.37
C LEU A 93 -0.18 35.42 4.51
N ARG A 94 0.56 36.50 4.23
CA ARG A 94 1.19 37.34 5.26
C ARG A 94 0.15 37.98 6.19
N ARG A 95 -0.96 38.46 5.64
CA ARG A 95 -2.10 38.96 6.45
C ARG A 95 -2.70 37.87 7.36
N ALA A 96 -2.73 36.62 6.87
CA ALA A 96 -3.17 35.46 7.62
C ALA A 96 -2.09 34.89 8.57
N ARG A 97 -0.91 35.54 8.69
CA ARG A 97 0.25 35.10 9.47
C ARG A 97 0.77 33.72 9.08
N GLN A 98 0.76 33.45 7.76
CA GLN A 98 1.28 32.22 7.17
C GLN A 98 2.54 32.53 6.34
N ASP A 99 3.58 33.08 7.01
CA ASP A 99 4.77 33.62 6.36
C ASP A 99 5.52 32.57 5.55
N PHE A 100 5.65 31.35 6.08
CA PHE A 100 6.29 30.24 5.37
C PHE A 100 5.58 29.92 4.02
N LEU A 101 4.25 29.85 4.02
CA LEU A 101 3.50 29.62 2.79
C LEU A 101 3.58 30.81 1.82
N ALA A 102 3.69 32.03 2.35
CA ALA A 102 3.89 33.23 1.54
C ALA A 102 5.23 33.19 0.83
N ASP A 103 6.32 32.89 1.57
CA ASP A 103 7.68 32.78 1.03
C ASP A 103 7.78 31.64 0.01
N LEU A 104 7.14 30.49 0.29
CA LEU A 104 7.09 29.35 -0.63
C LEU A 104 6.36 29.69 -1.95
N LEU A 105 5.23 30.40 -1.85
CA LEU A 105 4.46 30.82 -3.02
C LEU A 105 5.24 31.84 -3.86
N GLU A 106 5.89 32.82 -3.22
CA GLU A 106 6.75 33.81 -3.93
C GLU A 106 7.92 33.12 -4.64
N ALA A 107 8.65 32.26 -3.94
CA ALA A 107 9.79 31.53 -4.53
C ALA A 107 9.33 30.65 -5.72
N TYR A 108 8.17 30.02 -5.63
CA TYR A 108 7.60 29.22 -6.73
C TYR A 108 7.22 30.08 -7.93
N ASP A 109 6.60 31.25 -7.67
CA ASP A 109 6.20 32.18 -8.74
C ASP A 109 7.39 32.82 -9.45
N ASP A 110 8.43 33.16 -8.71
CA ASP A 110 9.68 33.68 -9.26
C ASP A 110 10.36 32.65 -10.17
N LEU A 111 10.38 31.36 -9.76
CA LEU A 111 10.93 30.27 -10.58
C LEU A 111 10.11 30.05 -11.87
N LEU A 112 8.77 30.04 -11.77
CA LEU A 112 7.90 29.95 -12.94
C LEU A 112 8.13 31.11 -13.91
N GLY A 113 8.16 32.35 -13.40
CA GLY A 113 8.39 33.56 -14.18
C GLY A 113 9.75 33.58 -14.87
N GLY A 114 10.82 33.14 -14.15
CA GLY A 114 12.17 33.05 -14.70
C GLY A 114 12.29 32.06 -15.88
N LEU A 115 11.43 31.06 -15.95
CA LEU A 115 11.37 30.05 -17.00
C LEU A 115 10.34 30.35 -18.10
N GLY A 116 9.52 31.38 -17.93
CA GLY A 116 8.40 31.70 -18.86
C GLY A 116 7.26 30.66 -18.77
N LEU A 117 7.15 29.94 -17.66
CA LEU A 117 6.11 28.95 -17.41
C LEU A 117 4.97 29.54 -16.58
N VAL A 118 3.77 28.96 -16.70
CA VAL A 118 2.63 29.29 -15.84
C VAL A 118 2.10 28.06 -15.12
N ASP A 119 1.60 28.26 -13.88
CA ASP A 119 0.86 27.20 -13.20
C ASP A 119 -0.48 26.93 -13.91
N PRO A 120 -0.94 25.66 -13.94
CA PRO A 120 -2.25 25.32 -14.53
C PRO A 120 -3.43 26.16 -14.04
N ASN A 121 -3.41 26.59 -12.77
CA ASN A 121 -4.46 27.44 -12.22
C ASN A 121 -4.33 28.90 -12.67
N ASP A 122 -3.11 29.40 -12.83
CA ASP A 122 -2.87 30.74 -13.37
C ASP A 122 -3.30 30.85 -14.84
N LEU A 123 -3.22 29.74 -15.58
CA LEU A 123 -3.73 29.68 -16.96
C LEU A 123 -5.22 30.04 -17.01
N PHE A 124 -6.05 29.54 -16.05
CA PHE A 124 -7.48 29.93 -16.01
C PHE A 124 -7.66 31.39 -15.66
N THR A 125 -6.87 31.91 -14.73
CA THR A 125 -6.93 33.33 -14.33
C THR A 125 -6.57 34.24 -15.49
N GLN A 126 -5.47 33.97 -16.19
CA GLN A 126 -5.02 34.75 -17.34
C GLN A 126 -5.97 34.60 -18.53
N ALA A 127 -6.49 33.37 -18.76
CA ALA A 127 -7.52 33.17 -19.79
C ALA A 127 -8.79 33.99 -19.53
N ALA A 128 -9.18 34.19 -18.27
CA ALA A 128 -10.31 35.02 -17.90
C ALA A 128 -10.11 36.51 -18.30
N ASP A 129 -8.88 37.00 -18.19
CA ASP A 129 -8.53 38.39 -18.58
C ASP A 129 -8.47 38.57 -20.11
N HIS A 130 -8.23 37.48 -20.84
CA HIS A 130 -8.10 37.49 -22.32
C HIS A 130 -9.33 36.93 -23.05
N VAL A 131 -10.52 36.93 -22.44
CA VAL A 131 -11.75 36.48 -23.10
C VAL A 131 -12.05 37.42 -24.28
N ASP A 132 -11.73 36.92 -25.48
CA ASP A 132 -11.85 37.65 -26.72
C ASP A 132 -13.32 37.82 -27.16
N ALA A 133 -13.75 39.08 -27.33
CA ALA A 133 -15.08 39.38 -27.78
C ALA A 133 -15.38 38.86 -29.21
N ALA A 134 -14.35 38.76 -30.08
CA ALA A 134 -14.52 38.25 -31.44
C ALA A 134 -14.76 36.74 -31.46
N TRP A 135 -14.11 36.01 -30.58
CA TRP A 135 -14.37 34.59 -30.45
C TRP A 135 -15.71 34.32 -29.78
N MET A 136 -16.03 35.03 -28.69
CA MET A 136 -17.29 34.90 -27.95
C MET A 136 -18.50 35.34 -28.75
N GLY A 137 -18.36 36.32 -29.63
CA GLY A 137 -19.44 36.82 -30.52
C GLY A 137 -20.01 35.79 -31.51
N ARG A 138 -19.41 34.59 -31.58
CA ARG A 138 -19.94 33.44 -32.34
C ARG A 138 -20.99 32.66 -31.59
N PHE A 139 -21.10 32.86 -30.28
CA PHE A 139 -21.94 32.11 -29.39
C PHE A 139 -23.04 32.98 -28.81
N ASP A 140 -24.23 32.45 -28.78
CA ASP A 140 -25.39 33.09 -28.19
C ASP A 140 -25.47 32.77 -26.69
N ARG A 141 -25.12 31.53 -26.34
CA ARG A 141 -25.24 30.98 -24.97
C ARG A 141 -24.08 30.06 -24.64
N VAL A 142 -23.77 29.93 -23.34
CA VAL A 142 -22.84 28.93 -22.76
C VAL A 142 -23.64 27.84 -22.06
N ILE A 143 -23.32 26.57 -22.34
CA ILE A 143 -23.87 25.44 -21.62
C ILE A 143 -22.74 24.76 -20.85
N LEU A 144 -22.88 24.65 -19.52
CA LEU A 144 -21.90 24.08 -18.58
C LEU A 144 -22.38 22.71 -18.11
N TYR A 145 -21.68 21.66 -18.51
CA TYR A 145 -22.06 20.28 -18.18
C TYR A 145 -21.34 19.78 -16.93
N ALA A 146 -22.08 19.55 -15.84
CA ALA A 146 -21.64 18.93 -14.58
C ALA A 146 -20.40 19.58 -13.93
N LEU A 147 -20.27 20.90 -14.03
CA LEU A 147 -19.20 21.67 -13.39
C LEU A 147 -19.55 21.96 -11.91
N TYR A 148 -19.63 20.93 -11.09
CA TYR A 148 -20.03 20.99 -9.67
C TYR A 148 -18.87 21.29 -8.69
N ASP A 149 -17.63 21.30 -9.15
CA ASP A 149 -16.43 21.44 -8.31
C ASP A 149 -15.46 22.41 -9.02
N LEU A 150 -15.82 23.67 -9.07
CA LEU A 150 -14.99 24.73 -9.65
C LEU A 150 -14.17 25.40 -8.54
N ASN A 151 -12.85 25.45 -8.72
CA ASN A 151 -12.01 26.32 -7.91
C ASN A 151 -12.18 27.79 -8.30
N ASN A 152 -11.54 28.73 -7.59
CA ASN A 152 -11.76 30.16 -7.83
C ASN A 152 -11.16 30.63 -9.18
N ALA A 153 -10.07 30.02 -9.63
CA ALA A 153 -9.46 30.34 -10.91
C ALA A 153 -10.36 29.88 -12.08
N GLU A 154 -10.87 28.65 -12.01
CA GLU A 154 -11.82 28.10 -12.97
C GLU A 154 -13.14 28.88 -12.99
N PHE A 155 -13.66 29.23 -11.83
CA PHE A 155 -14.89 30.03 -11.71
C PHE A 155 -14.74 31.43 -12.30
N ALA A 156 -13.58 32.07 -12.15
CA ALA A 156 -13.30 33.35 -12.75
C ALA A 156 -13.41 33.31 -14.29
N LEU A 157 -12.85 32.24 -14.90
CA LEU A 157 -13.00 32.06 -16.35
C LEU A 157 -14.46 31.84 -16.75
N VAL A 158 -15.17 30.95 -16.06
CA VAL A 158 -16.58 30.66 -16.35
C VAL A 158 -17.44 31.93 -16.23
N SER A 159 -17.23 32.70 -15.15
CA SER A 159 -17.95 33.99 -14.96
C SER A 159 -17.73 34.95 -16.11
N ARG A 160 -16.49 35.10 -16.59
CA ARG A 160 -16.18 35.94 -17.72
C ARG A 160 -16.83 35.47 -19.03
N LEU A 161 -16.86 34.16 -19.28
CA LEU A 161 -17.53 33.59 -20.44
C LEU A 161 -19.04 33.89 -20.42
N LEU A 162 -19.69 33.69 -19.26
CA LEU A 162 -21.12 33.98 -19.08
C LEU A 162 -21.47 35.45 -19.24
N GLN A 163 -20.60 36.37 -18.82
CA GLN A 163 -20.79 37.80 -18.98
C GLN A 163 -20.68 38.26 -20.44
N ARG A 164 -20.03 37.50 -21.33
CA ARG A 164 -19.76 37.89 -22.72
C ARG A 164 -20.77 37.37 -23.74
N VAL A 165 -21.65 36.46 -23.38
CA VAL A 165 -22.68 35.93 -24.29
C VAL A 165 -24.01 36.66 -24.10
N PRO A 166 -24.79 36.89 -25.19
CA PRO A 166 -26.06 37.62 -25.11
C PRO A 166 -27.09 36.95 -24.20
N ASP A 167 -27.31 35.64 -24.39
CA ASP A 167 -28.40 34.89 -23.75
C ASP A 167 -27.98 34.23 -22.41
N GLY A 168 -26.78 34.59 -21.90
CA GLY A 168 -26.27 34.05 -20.66
C GLY A 168 -25.90 32.59 -20.77
N GLY A 169 -26.17 31.81 -19.74
CA GLY A 169 -25.73 30.38 -19.66
C GLY A 169 -26.75 29.45 -19.04
N THR A 170 -26.59 28.20 -19.39
CA THR A 170 -27.30 27.07 -18.77
C THR A 170 -26.32 26.20 -18.01
N VAL A 171 -26.57 25.95 -16.75
CA VAL A 171 -25.80 24.99 -15.91
C VAL A 171 -26.57 23.68 -15.83
N VAL A 172 -26.06 22.64 -16.48
CA VAL A 172 -26.64 21.29 -16.41
C VAL A 172 -26.15 20.64 -15.12
N MET A 173 -27.09 20.37 -14.23
CA MET A 173 -26.85 19.76 -12.92
C MET A 173 -27.27 18.30 -12.90
N PHE A 174 -27.07 17.67 -11.75
CA PHE A 174 -27.55 16.31 -11.49
C PHE A 174 -29.09 16.27 -11.43
N ASN A 175 -29.60 15.03 -11.41
CA ASN A 175 -31.03 14.80 -11.26
C ASN A 175 -31.62 15.58 -10.07
N SER A 176 -32.79 16.18 -10.26
CA SER A 176 -33.48 16.88 -9.19
C SER A 176 -34.09 15.89 -8.21
N THR A 177 -33.64 15.93 -6.95
CA THR A 177 -34.30 15.25 -5.84
C THR A 177 -34.69 16.29 -4.78
N THR A 178 -35.68 15.95 -3.94
CA THR A 178 -36.03 16.79 -2.79
C THR A 178 -34.98 16.70 -1.69
N ASN A 179 -34.17 15.64 -1.71
CA ASN A 179 -33.08 15.42 -0.77
C ASN A 179 -31.78 16.07 -1.23
N ILE A 180 -31.46 17.23 -0.68
CA ILE A 180 -30.22 17.97 -0.99
C ILE A 180 -28.99 17.47 -0.22
N ARG A 181 -29.11 16.58 0.75
CA ARG A 181 -27.99 16.16 1.61
C ARG A 181 -26.84 15.52 0.86
N PRO A 182 -27.05 14.53 -0.03
CA PRO A 182 -25.96 13.94 -0.80
C PRO A 182 -25.38 14.91 -1.83
N THR A 183 -26.17 15.88 -2.34
CA THR A 183 -25.74 16.84 -3.38
C THR A 183 -25.25 18.18 -2.83
N GLN A 184 -25.19 18.34 -1.51
CA GLN A 184 -24.81 19.61 -0.85
C GLN A 184 -23.45 20.17 -1.32
N PHE A 185 -22.54 19.32 -1.74
CA PHE A 185 -21.26 19.75 -2.30
C PHE A 185 -21.41 20.48 -3.65
N ALA A 186 -22.26 19.95 -4.51
CA ALA A 186 -22.56 20.57 -5.82
C ALA A 186 -23.37 21.87 -5.65
N GLU A 187 -24.29 21.89 -4.70
CA GLU A 187 -25.10 23.06 -4.35
C GLU A 187 -24.23 24.28 -4.02
N ARG A 188 -23.08 24.08 -3.38
CA ARG A 188 -22.12 25.16 -3.09
C ARG A 188 -21.64 25.89 -4.35
N THR A 189 -21.38 25.16 -5.43
CA THR A 189 -20.97 25.74 -6.72
C THR A 189 -22.14 26.47 -7.36
N TRP A 190 -23.35 25.88 -7.29
CA TRP A 190 -24.56 26.51 -7.81
C TRP A 190 -24.88 27.84 -7.08
N GLN A 191 -24.76 27.86 -5.74
CA GLN A 191 -24.97 29.06 -4.95
C GLN A 191 -24.05 30.22 -5.36
N ARG A 192 -22.81 29.93 -5.83
CA ARG A 192 -21.92 30.97 -6.34
C ARG A 192 -22.48 31.67 -7.61
N PHE A 193 -23.14 30.92 -8.47
CA PHE A 193 -23.80 31.52 -9.66
C PHE A 193 -25.00 32.39 -9.28
N ILE A 194 -25.69 32.06 -8.18
CA ILE A 194 -26.87 32.81 -7.74
C ILE A 194 -26.50 34.07 -6.91
N PHE A 195 -25.47 33.99 -6.08
CA PHE A 195 -25.11 35.07 -5.16
C PHE A 195 -24.07 36.07 -5.72
N GLU A 196 -23.44 35.78 -6.83
CA GLU A 196 -22.65 36.77 -7.53
C GLU A 196 -23.60 37.61 -8.43
N ASP A 197 -23.95 38.80 -7.99
CA ASP A 197 -25.03 39.65 -8.51
C ASP A 197 -25.14 39.78 -10.06
N GLU A 198 -24.02 39.73 -10.76
CA GLU A 198 -23.99 39.82 -12.22
C GLU A 198 -24.33 38.50 -12.93
N LEU A 199 -24.33 37.37 -12.26
CA LEU A 199 -24.54 36.05 -12.84
C LEU A 199 -25.93 35.46 -12.53
N ALA A 200 -26.58 35.91 -11.47
CA ALA A 200 -27.87 35.38 -11.03
C ALA A 200 -28.98 35.54 -12.09
N GLU A 201 -28.98 36.67 -12.75
CA GLU A 201 -29.97 36.97 -13.83
C GLU A 201 -29.63 36.33 -15.18
N ARG A 202 -28.38 35.86 -15.35
CA ARG A 202 -27.85 35.32 -16.60
C ARG A 202 -27.69 33.81 -16.63
N THR A 203 -27.95 33.10 -15.50
CA THR A 203 -27.70 31.67 -15.37
C THR A 203 -28.98 30.92 -15.04
N VAL A 204 -29.35 29.96 -15.88
CA VAL A 204 -30.51 29.11 -15.69
C VAL A 204 -30.05 27.68 -15.35
N PRO A 205 -30.63 27.07 -14.31
CA PRO A 205 -30.38 25.65 -14.07
C PRO A 205 -31.13 24.79 -15.06
N ASP A 206 -30.47 23.73 -15.51
CA ASP A 206 -31.11 22.61 -16.20
C ASP A 206 -30.77 21.32 -15.47
N PHE A 207 -31.65 20.34 -15.47
CA PHE A 207 -31.45 19.09 -14.78
C PHE A 207 -31.33 17.95 -15.78
N CYS A 208 -30.29 17.15 -15.60
CA CYS A 208 -30.09 15.96 -16.39
C CYS A 208 -31.21 14.95 -16.05
N ARG A 209 -32.11 14.71 -16.98
CA ARG A 209 -33.16 13.68 -16.85
C ARG A 209 -32.51 12.31 -17.05
N ARG A 210 -32.61 11.46 -16.03
CA ARG A 210 -32.07 10.11 -16.07
C ARG A 210 -33.20 9.09 -15.96
N PRO A 211 -32.98 7.85 -16.52
CA PRO A 211 -33.99 6.77 -16.45
C PRO A 211 -34.34 6.32 -15.02
N GLN A 212 -33.61 6.80 -14.01
CA GLN A 212 -33.76 6.42 -12.58
C GLN A 212 -34.51 7.46 -11.77
N GLU A 213 -35.27 8.36 -12.39
CA GLU A 213 -36.06 9.38 -11.68
C GLU A 213 -36.94 8.80 -10.57
N ASP A 214 -37.28 7.49 -10.66
CA ASP A 214 -38.14 6.75 -9.72
C ASP A 214 -37.39 5.91 -8.68
N ARG A 215 -36.07 6.13 -8.44
CA ARG A 215 -35.37 5.36 -7.38
C ARG A 215 -35.61 5.99 -6.01
N PRO A 216 -36.54 5.47 -5.18
CA PRO A 216 -36.92 6.06 -3.88
C PRO A 216 -35.74 6.16 -2.90
N LEU A 217 -34.72 5.32 -3.06
CA LEU A 217 -33.52 5.35 -2.22
C LEU A 217 -32.78 6.70 -2.31
N LEU A 218 -32.74 7.35 -3.49
CA LEU A 218 -32.02 8.62 -3.67
C LEU A 218 -32.65 9.75 -2.83
N GLU A 219 -33.96 9.70 -2.65
CA GLU A 219 -34.71 10.66 -1.81
C GLU A 219 -34.46 10.47 -0.32
N ARG A 220 -33.92 9.32 0.09
CA ARG A 220 -33.76 8.95 1.51
C ARG A 220 -32.32 8.90 1.99
N LEU A 221 -31.34 9.01 1.10
CA LEU A 221 -29.93 8.94 1.46
C LEU A 221 -29.58 10.00 2.51
N PHE A 222 -29.00 9.54 3.63
CA PHE A 222 -28.56 10.36 4.77
C PHE A 222 -29.70 11.12 5.49
N GLU A 223 -30.94 10.73 5.31
CA GLU A 223 -32.08 11.22 6.09
C GLU A 223 -32.01 10.73 7.54
N TYR A 224 -32.32 11.62 8.51
CA TYR A 224 -32.27 11.23 9.94
C TYR A 224 -33.57 10.58 10.40
N GLU A 225 -34.67 10.96 9.82
CA GLU A 225 -35.98 10.45 10.20
C GLU A 225 -36.25 9.08 9.59
N PRO A 226 -36.76 8.12 10.39
CA PRO A 226 -37.14 6.84 9.85
C PRO A 226 -38.36 6.99 8.93
N ALA A 227 -38.20 6.59 7.68
CA ALA A 227 -39.30 6.44 6.73
C ALA A 227 -39.73 4.98 6.64
N ASP A 228 -40.92 4.72 6.06
CA ASP A 228 -41.33 3.34 5.78
C ASP A 228 -40.27 2.59 4.97
N PRO A 229 -39.90 1.36 5.39
CA PRO A 229 -38.89 0.60 4.70
C PRO A 229 -39.23 0.37 3.23
N LEU A 230 -38.23 0.48 2.37
CA LEU A 230 -38.33 0.16 0.94
C LEU A 230 -38.39 -1.36 0.73
N GLU A 231 -39.04 -1.77 -0.31
CA GLU A 231 -38.85 -3.12 -0.84
C GLU A 231 -37.57 -3.19 -1.69
N PRO A 232 -36.87 -4.35 -1.72
CA PRO A 232 -35.66 -4.49 -2.49
C PRO A 232 -35.85 -4.13 -3.97
N ASP A 233 -34.97 -3.24 -4.46
CA ASP A 233 -34.95 -2.82 -5.86
C ASP A 233 -34.18 -3.85 -6.69
N SER A 234 -34.76 -4.39 -7.75
CA SER A 234 -34.12 -5.33 -8.67
C SER A 234 -32.92 -4.71 -9.44
N GLY A 235 -32.87 -3.38 -9.53
CA GLY A 235 -31.81 -2.61 -10.16
C GLY A 235 -30.58 -2.39 -9.28
N LEU A 236 -30.72 -2.55 -7.95
CA LEU A 236 -29.62 -2.38 -7.00
C LEU A 236 -29.20 -3.72 -6.41
N ARG A 237 -27.89 -3.99 -6.44
CA ARG A 237 -27.29 -5.16 -5.78
C ARG A 237 -26.13 -4.72 -4.91
N VAL A 238 -26.09 -5.24 -3.70
CA VAL A 238 -24.95 -5.07 -2.78
C VAL A 238 -24.38 -6.45 -2.50
N VAL A 239 -23.07 -6.63 -2.76
CA VAL A 239 -22.47 -7.96 -2.74
C VAL A 239 -21.25 -7.97 -1.82
N GLU A 240 -21.27 -8.87 -0.85
CA GLU A 240 -20.12 -9.19 0.00
C GLU A 240 -19.29 -10.30 -0.66
N ALA A 241 -18.05 -9.98 -1.04
CA ALA A 241 -17.10 -10.92 -1.61
C ALA A 241 -16.08 -11.40 -0.57
N ALA A 242 -15.44 -12.55 -0.78
CA ALA A 242 -14.43 -13.07 0.14
C ALA A 242 -13.18 -12.17 0.18
N GLY A 243 -12.72 -11.69 -0.99
CA GLY A 243 -11.59 -10.80 -1.13
C GLY A 243 -11.72 -9.89 -2.34
N ARG A 244 -10.76 -8.98 -2.54
CA ARG A 244 -10.75 -8.05 -3.70
C ARG A 244 -10.75 -8.76 -5.04
N TYR A 245 -10.02 -9.87 -5.14
CA TYR A 245 -9.98 -10.64 -6.38
C TYR A 245 -11.34 -11.26 -6.69
N ASP A 246 -12.04 -11.79 -5.67
CA ASP A 246 -13.39 -12.36 -5.81
C ASP A 246 -14.44 -11.31 -6.20
N GLU A 247 -14.27 -10.06 -5.73
CA GLU A 247 -15.09 -8.92 -6.19
C GLU A 247 -14.99 -8.73 -7.70
N ILE A 248 -13.75 -8.61 -8.20
CA ILE A 248 -13.49 -8.34 -9.61
C ILE A 248 -13.88 -9.54 -10.47
N GLU A 249 -13.64 -10.76 -9.99
CA GLU A 249 -14.06 -12.00 -10.63
C GLU A 249 -15.61 -12.05 -10.78
N TYR A 250 -16.34 -11.67 -9.74
CA TYR A 250 -17.81 -11.56 -9.80
C TYR A 250 -18.26 -10.50 -10.82
N ILE A 251 -17.64 -9.32 -10.76
CA ILE A 251 -17.95 -8.22 -11.69
C ILE A 251 -17.64 -8.62 -13.13
N GLY A 252 -16.50 -9.22 -13.39
CA GLY A 252 -16.10 -9.67 -14.72
C GLY A 252 -17.10 -10.67 -15.31
N ARG A 253 -17.52 -11.66 -14.51
CA ARG A 253 -18.56 -12.62 -14.92
C ARG A 253 -19.90 -11.95 -15.22
N ARG A 254 -20.28 -10.98 -14.40
CA ARG A 254 -21.52 -10.25 -14.58
C ARG A 254 -21.51 -9.41 -15.86
N ILE A 255 -20.43 -8.68 -16.07
CA ILE A 255 -20.21 -7.88 -17.30
C ILE A 255 -20.23 -8.80 -18.53
N ARG A 256 -19.52 -9.94 -18.49
CA ARG A 256 -19.49 -10.87 -19.62
C ARG A 256 -20.91 -11.35 -19.99
N ARG A 257 -21.75 -11.69 -19.00
CA ARG A 257 -23.16 -12.05 -19.22
C ARG A 257 -23.97 -10.93 -19.86
N LEU A 258 -23.77 -9.68 -19.45
CA LEU A 258 -24.46 -8.53 -20.03
C LEU A 258 -24.03 -8.32 -21.50
N LEU A 259 -22.76 -8.47 -21.80
CA LEU A 259 -22.23 -8.39 -23.16
C LEU A 259 -22.77 -9.53 -24.04
N ASP A 260 -22.81 -10.77 -23.52
CA ASP A 260 -23.39 -11.93 -24.21
C ASP A 260 -24.90 -11.76 -24.42
N GLY A 261 -25.58 -11.03 -23.54
CA GLY A 261 -26.98 -10.63 -23.67
C GLY A 261 -27.21 -9.45 -24.61
N GLY A 262 -26.17 -8.96 -25.34
CA GLY A 262 -26.26 -7.91 -26.33
C GLY A 262 -26.16 -6.48 -25.79
N MET A 263 -25.76 -6.28 -24.53
CA MET A 263 -25.49 -4.94 -24.00
C MET A 263 -24.20 -4.41 -24.61
N ALA A 264 -24.19 -3.15 -25.09
CA ALA A 264 -22.99 -2.56 -25.66
C ALA A 264 -21.95 -2.28 -24.56
N PRO A 265 -20.65 -2.51 -24.81
CA PRO A 265 -19.61 -2.29 -23.81
C PRO A 265 -19.55 -0.83 -23.29
N GLU A 266 -19.83 0.16 -24.14
CA GLU A 266 -19.89 1.58 -23.77
C GLU A 266 -21.06 1.96 -22.86
N ASP A 267 -22.06 1.10 -22.73
CA ASP A 267 -23.20 1.26 -21.82
C ASP A 267 -22.86 0.78 -20.40
N ILE A 268 -21.66 0.21 -20.20
CA ILE A 268 -21.21 -0.34 -18.94
C ILE A 268 -20.06 0.50 -18.38
N LEU A 269 -20.17 0.87 -17.10
CA LEU A 269 -19.11 1.59 -16.38
C LEU A 269 -18.67 0.81 -15.14
N VAL A 270 -17.38 0.77 -14.88
CA VAL A 270 -16.82 0.32 -13.61
C VAL A 270 -16.22 1.52 -12.88
N VAL A 271 -16.76 1.85 -11.70
CA VAL A 271 -16.33 2.99 -10.88
C VAL A 271 -15.47 2.49 -9.74
N VAL A 272 -14.20 2.87 -9.73
CA VAL A 272 -13.23 2.46 -8.70
C VAL A 272 -12.73 3.68 -7.96
N ARG A 273 -12.94 3.73 -6.64
CA ARG A 273 -12.51 4.90 -5.84
C ARG A 273 -10.99 5.00 -5.74
N HIS A 274 -10.31 3.84 -5.61
CA HIS A 274 -8.86 3.69 -5.53
C HIS A 274 -8.39 2.74 -6.64
N LEU A 275 -8.10 3.31 -7.81
CA LEU A 275 -7.72 2.53 -9.00
C LEU A 275 -6.40 1.78 -8.80
N GLU A 276 -5.51 2.32 -7.97
CA GLU A 276 -4.24 1.71 -7.57
C GLU A 276 -4.41 0.35 -6.88
N ASP A 277 -5.51 0.16 -6.16
CA ASP A 277 -5.81 -1.09 -5.44
C ASP A 277 -6.40 -2.19 -6.33
N TYR A 278 -7.05 -1.82 -7.44
CA TYR A 278 -7.87 -2.73 -8.25
C TYR A 278 -7.42 -2.86 -9.71
N GLY A 279 -6.64 -1.92 -10.22
CA GLY A 279 -6.33 -1.81 -11.65
C GLY A 279 -5.72 -3.07 -12.25
N GLU A 280 -4.73 -3.67 -11.60
CA GLU A 280 -4.07 -4.91 -12.08
C GLU A 280 -5.03 -6.10 -12.07
N MET A 281 -5.85 -6.23 -11.02
CA MET A 281 -6.83 -7.31 -10.91
C MET A 281 -7.92 -7.19 -11.98
N ILE A 282 -8.35 -5.96 -12.27
CA ILE A 282 -9.33 -5.69 -13.33
C ILE A 282 -8.72 -6.05 -14.70
N GLU A 283 -7.49 -5.63 -15.00
CA GLU A 283 -6.82 -6.00 -16.26
C GLU A 283 -6.74 -7.52 -16.44
N ASP A 284 -6.31 -8.25 -15.40
CA ASP A 284 -6.19 -9.70 -15.47
C ASP A 284 -7.55 -10.40 -15.69
N VAL A 285 -8.53 -10.05 -14.86
CA VAL A 285 -9.86 -10.66 -14.94
C VAL A 285 -10.56 -10.31 -16.26
N PHE A 286 -10.52 -9.04 -16.67
CA PHE A 286 -11.18 -8.61 -17.90
C PHE A 286 -10.50 -9.20 -19.15
N PHE A 287 -9.18 -9.34 -19.13
CA PHE A 287 -8.45 -10.05 -20.18
C PHE A 287 -8.88 -11.53 -20.28
N ARG A 288 -8.99 -12.23 -19.14
CA ARG A 288 -9.43 -13.64 -19.10
C ARG A 288 -10.87 -13.82 -19.59
N TYR A 289 -11.75 -12.90 -19.27
CA TYR A 289 -13.15 -12.90 -19.72
C TYR A 289 -13.36 -12.24 -21.08
N GLN A 290 -12.28 -11.83 -21.75
CA GLN A 290 -12.33 -11.14 -23.05
C GLN A 290 -13.28 -9.93 -23.04
N ILE A 291 -13.27 -9.16 -21.95
CA ILE A 291 -14.04 -7.94 -21.81
C ILE A 291 -13.23 -6.79 -22.42
N PRO A 292 -13.74 -6.14 -23.49
CA PRO A 292 -13.11 -4.95 -24.04
C PRO A 292 -13.20 -3.80 -23.04
N HIS A 293 -12.08 -3.27 -22.58
CA HIS A 293 -12.06 -2.24 -21.54
C HIS A 293 -11.04 -1.13 -21.80
N VAL A 294 -11.17 -0.02 -21.08
CA VAL A 294 -10.27 1.12 -21.16
C VAL A 294 -10.20 1.85 -19.80
N PHE A 295 -9.01 2.33 -19.47
CA PHE A 295 -8.80 3.25 -18.36
C PHE A 295 -8.68 4.67 -18.92
N PRO A 296 -9.73 5.50 -18.92
CA PRO A 296 -9.70 6.84 -19.52
C PRO A 296 -8.62 7.75 -18.92
N THR A 297 -8.41 7.66 -17.62
CA THR A 297 -7.38 8.42 -16.88
C THR A 297 -5.98 7.82 -17.00
N GLY A 298 -5.82 6.68 -17.67
CA GLY A 298 -4.57 5.92 -17.76
C GLY A 298 -4.18 5.23 -16.46
N LEU A 299 -3.11 4.44 -16.55
CA LEU A 299 -2.46 3.79 -15.41
C LEU A 299 -1.18 4.53 -15.04
N PRO A 300 -0.81 4.62 -13.75
CA PRO A 300 0.48 5.18 -13.33
C PRO A 300 1.64 4.43 -13.99
N LEU A 301 2.68 5.14 -14.42
CA LEU A 301 3.88 4.52 -15.02
C LEU A 301 4.53 3.49 -14.07
N LEU A 302 4.45 3.71 -12.76
CA LEU A 302 4.92 2.77 -11.73
C LEU A 302 4.27 1.38 -11.82
N ARG A 303 3.15 1.21 -12.56
CA ARG A 303 2.51 -0.09 -12.79
C ARG A 303 3.06 -0.82 -14.01
N ILE A 304 3.85 -0.17 -14.84
CA ILE A 304 4.41 -0.75 -16.06
C ILE A 304 5.65 -1.57 -15.73
N PRO A 305 5.72 -2.85 -16.11
CA PRO A 305 6.80 -3.73 -15.70
C PRO A 305 8.19 -3.24 -16.09
N PHE A 306 8.34 -2.68 -17.31
CA PHE A 306 9.63 -2.10 -17.72
C PHE A 306 10.03 -0.90 -16.84
N ILE A 307 9.11 -0.01 -16.51
CA ILE A 307 9.40 1.16 -15.64
C ILE A 307 9.81 0.70 -14.25
N LYS A 308 9.12 -0.32 -13.67
CA LYS A 308 9.52 -0.93 -12.39
C LYS A 308 10.94 -1.50 -12.45
N TYR A 309 11.26 -2.21 -13.53
CA TYR A 309 12.61 -2.74 -13.76
C TYR A 309 13.63 -1.61 -13.83
N TRP A 310 13.37 -0.59 -14.64
CA TRP A 310 14.28 0.54 -14.82
C TRP A 310 14.52 1.30 -13.51
N LEU A 311 13.49 1.59 -12.75
CA LEU A 311 13.63 2.20 -11.41
C LEU A 311 14.40 1.28 -10.44
N HIS A 312 14.18 -0.03 -10.50
CA HIS A 312 14.98 -0.98 -9.72
C HIS A 312 16.47 -0.93 -10.08
N VAL A 313 16.82 -0.74 -11.35
CA VAL A 313 18.22 -0.53 -11.77
C VAL A 313 18.78 0.77 -11.18
N LEU A 314 17.99 1.86 -11.16
CA LEU A 314 18.41 3.11 -10.48
C LEU A 314 18.69 2.90 -8.99
N ASP A 315 17.81 2.15 -8.30
CA ASP A 315 17.99 1.85 -6.87
C ASP A 315 19.25 1.01 -6.59
N LEU A 316 19.68 0.17 -7.54
CA LEU A 316 20.91 -0.60 -7.40
C LEU A 316 22.18 0.25 -7.46
N VAL A 317 22.15 1.44 -8.04
CA VAL A 317 23.35 2.30 -8.16
C VAL A 317 23.85 2.71 -6.79
N THR A 318 22.97 3.19 -5.91
CA THR A 318 23.29 3.73 -4.59
C THR A 318 23.05 2.72 -3.46
N GLY A 319 22.40 1.59 -3.76
CA GLY A 319 21.98 0.61 -2.79
C GLY A 319 23.01 -0.43 -2.39
N ALA A 320 22.67 -1.25 -1.39
CA ALA A 320 23.51 -2.34 -0.89
C ALA A 320 23.76 -3.45 -1.94
N ARG A 321 23.01 -3.46 -3.03
CA ARG A 321 23.13 -4.43 -4.13
C ARG A 321 23.12 -5.87 -3.63
N SER A 322 22.15 -6.22 -2.78
CA SER A 322 22.06 -7.58 -2.26
C SER A 322 21.93 -8.62 -3.39
N ARG A 323 22.36 -9.84 -3.16
CA ARG A 323 22.30 -10.94 -4.14
C ARG A 323 20.92 -11.07 -4.78
N LEU A 324 19.85 -10.95 -4.00
CA LEU A 324 18.48 -11.07 -4.52
C LEU A 324 18.10 -9.90 -5.44
N GLN A 325 18.48 -8.68 -5.08
CA GLN A 325 18.22 -7.49 -5.90
C GLN A 325 18.96 -7.58 -7.23
N PHE A 326 20.22 -7.99 -7.17
CA PHE A 326 21.05 -8.17 -8.35
C PHE A 326 20.53 -9.30 -9.26
N ALA A 327 20.19 -10.46 -8.67
CA ALA A 327 19.60 -11.58 -9.40
C ALA A 327 18.29 -11.18 -10.09
N ARG A 328 17.43 -10.39 -9.43
CA ARG A 328 16.20 -9.87 -10.03
C ARG A 328 16.44 -8.99 -11.25
N ALA A 329 17.47 -8.15 -11.20
CA ALA A 329 17.82 -7.30 -12.34
C ALA A 329 18.32 -8.12 -13.53
N LEU A 330 19.27 -9.02 -13.30
CA LEU A 330 19.88 -9.85 -14.35
C LEU A 330 18.92 -10.90 -14.92
N SER A 331 18.01 -11.47 -14.12
CA SER A 331 17.00 -12.44 -14.58
C SER A 331 15.80 -11.77 -15.26
N SER A 332 15.76 -10.45 -15.32
CA SER A 332 14.64 -9.73 -15.92
C SER A 332 14.57 -9.96 -17.43
N ALA A 333 13.37 -10.07 -17.97
CA ALA A 333 13.14 -10.09 -19.42
C ALA A 333 13.58 -8.79 -20.12
N TYR A 334 13.86 -7.74 -19.36
CA TYR A 334 14.32 -6.42 -19.84
C TYR A 334 15.83 -6.23 -19.75
N TYR A 335 16.57 -7.19 -19.17
CA TYR A 335 18.02 -7.18 -19.20
C TYR A 335 18.54 -7.61 -20.58
N GLU A 336 19.50 -6.87 -21.12
CA GLU A 336 20.18 -7.22 -22.38
C GLU A 336 21.70 -7.30 -22.18
N PRO A 337 22.34 -8.40 -22.59
CA PRO A 337 21.81 -9.57 -23.32
C PRO A 337 20.94 -10.46 -22.43
N ARG A 338 19.87 -11.03 -23.00
CA ARG A 338 18.99 -11.94 -22.25
C ARG A 338 19.76 -13.17 -21.78
N LEU A 339 19.68 -13.42 -20.49
CA LEU A 339 20.12 -14.70 -19.92
C LEU A 339 19.11 -15.81 -20.22
N SER A 340 19.57 -17.06 -20.20
CA SER A 340 18.67 -18.21 -20.39
C SER A 340 17.61 -18.21 -19.28
N PRO A 341 16.30 -18.45 -19.60
CA PRO A 341 15.26 -18.57 -18.57
C PRO A 341 15.50 -19.71 -17.56
N ASP A 342 16.28 -20.72 -17.95
CA ASP A 342 16.61 -21.88 -17.12
C ASP A 342 17.86 -21.64 -16.25
N GLU A 343 18.52 -20.48 -16.38
CA GLU A 343 19.73 -20.16 -15.65
C GLU A 343 19.39 -19.65 -14.24
N ASP A 344 19.79 -20.41 -13.22
CA ASP A 344 19.63 -19.98 -11.82
C ASP A 344 20.66 -18.90 -11.46
N VAL A 345 20.36 -17.66 -11.83
CA VAL A 345 21.21 -16.50 -11.56
C VAL A 345 21.49 -16.35 -10.06
N SER A 346 20.52 -16.60 -9.20
CA SER A 346 20.68 -16.49 -7.75
C SER A 346 21.61 -17.55 -7.19
N GLY A 347 21.49 -18.79 -7.69
CA GLY A 347 22.39 -19.90 -7.34
C GLY A 347 23.83 -19.63 -7.80
N VAL A 348 24.01 -19.21 -9.06
CA VAL A 348 25.34 -18.86 -9.58
C VAL A 348 25.99 -17.71 -8.80
N LEU A 349 25.25 -16.66 -8.45
CA LEU A 349 25.77 -15.59 -7.59
C LEU A 349 26.12 -16.08 -6.18
N SER A 350 25.35 -17.05 -5.65
CA SER A 350 25.67 -17.71 -4.38
C SER A 350 26.97 -18.50 -4.46
N ASP A 351 27.16 -19.29 -5.53
CA ASP A 351 28.36 -20.11 -5.77
C ASP A 351 29.61 -19.23 -5.99
N LEU A 352 29.41 -18.03 -6.54
CA LEU A 352 30.42 -17.01 -6.64
C LEU A 352 30.76 -16.33 -5.29
N GLY A 353 30.01 -16.62 -4.22
CA GLY A 353 30.15 -16.01 -2.90
C GLY A 353 29.64 -14.58 -2.82
N TYR A 354 28.80 -14.16 -3.80
CA TYR A 354 28.22 -12.82 -3.78
C TYR A 354 27.12 -12.73 -2.72
N VAL A 355 27.28 -11.84 -1.77
CA VAL A 355 26.28 -11.52 -0.73
C VAL A 355 25.72 -10.13 -0.96
N ASP A 356 26.59 -9.16 -1.01
CA ASP A 356 26.31 -7.75 -1.28
C ASP A 356 27.60 -7.05 -1.73
N ARG A 357 27.51 -5.77 -2.05
CA ARG A 357 28.63 -4.96 -2.52
C ARG A 357 29.83 -4.94 -1.56
N SER A 358 29.64 -5.03 -0.27
CA SER A 358 30.71 -4.91 0.74
C SER A 358 31.62 -6.14 0.83
N ARG A 359 31.21 -7.27 0.22
CA ARG A 359 31.89 -8.58 0.33
C ARG A 359 32.48 -9.10 -0.97
N ILE A 360 32.53 -8.29 -2.02
CA ILE A 360 33.18 -8.68 -3.26
C ILE A 360 34.68 -8.39 -3.14
N GLU A 361 35.49 -9.43 -2.97
CA GLU A 361 36.87 -9.34 -3.40
C GLU A 361 36.86 -9.41 -4.93
N ALA A 362 37.17 -8.28 -5.59
CA ALA A 362 37.29 -8.15 -7.04
C ALA A 362 38.21 -9.21 -7.66
N SER A 363 39.17 -9.74 -6.90
CA SER A 363 40.06 -10.82 -7.25
C SER A 363 39.38 -12.20 -7.37
N ALA A 364 38.42 -12.53 -6.50
CA ALA A 364 37.70 -13.83 -6.55
C ALA A 364 36.76 -13.91 -7.75
N LEU A 365 36.12 -12.80 -8.10
CA LEU A 365 35.27 -12.71 -9.30
C LEU A 365 36.13 -12.68 -10.58
N ALA A 366 37.28 -12.03 -10.57
CA ALA A 366 38.22 -11.99 -11.71
C ALA A 366 38.79 -13.36 -12.08
N ALA A 367 39.03 -14.22 -11.09
CA ALA A 367 39.48 -15.60 -11.31
C ALA A 367 38.41 -16.51 -11.99
N ARG A 368 37.12 -16.14 -11.89
CA ARG A 368 35.99 -16.89 -12.47
C ARG A 368 35.44 -16.31 -13.77
N LYS A 369 36.24 -15.50 -14.50
CA LYS A 369 35.88 -14.81 -15.75
C LYS A 369 35.42 -15.70 -16.90
N ASN A 370 35.55 -16.99 -16.81
CA ASN A 370 35.15 -17.95 -17.88
C ASN A 370 33.66 -18.33 -17.84
N ILE A 371 32.92 -17.92 -16.84
CA ILE A 371 31.48 -18.16 -16.72
C ILE A 371 30.79 -17.01 -17.48
N PRO A 372 29.89 -17.29 -18.47
CA PRO A 372 29.19 -16.23 -19.22
C PRO A 372 28.46 -15.25 -18.33
N LEU A 373 27.74 -15.75 -17.32
CA LEU A 373 27.04 -14.94 -16.32
C LEU A 373 27.99 -14.04 -15.51
N GLY A 374 29.19 -14.53 -15.18
CA GLY A 374 30.17 -13.73 -14.45
C GLY A 374 30.67 -12.49 -15.22
N ARG A 375 30.75 -12.58 -16.56
CA ARG A 375 31.07 -11.42 -17.41
C ARG A 375 29.94 -10.40 -17.45
N GLU A 376 28.70 -10.87 -17.55
CA GLU A 376 27.54 -9.99 -17.55
C GLU A 376 27.36 -9.31 -16.19
N PHE A 377 27.61 -10.05 -15.11
CA PHE A 377 27.63 -9.49 -13.77
C PHE A 377 28.63 -8.33 -13.65
N LEU A 378 29.89 -8.54 -14.03
CA LEU A 378 30.94 -7.50 -13.98
C LEU A 378 30.61 -6.30 -14.87
N ARG A 379 30.01 -6.55 -16.05
CA ARG A 379 29.57 -5.48 -16.96
C ARG A 379 28.47 -4.63 -16.33
N PHE A 380 27.49 -5.28 -15.71
CA PHE A 380 26.39 -4.59 -15.08
C PHE A 380 26.85 -3.81 -13.83
N GLU A 381 27.72 -4.41 -13.02
CA GLU A 381 28.33 -3.74 -11.88
C GLU A 381 29.14 -2.52 -12.31
N ALA A 382 29.98 -2.64 -13.34
CA ALA A 382 30.74 -1.50 -13.87
C ALA A 382 29.86 -0.37 -14.39
N LEU A 383 28.66 -0.69 -14.95
CA LEU A 383 27.68 0.31 -15.32
C LEU A 383 27.16 1.04 -14.07
N LEU A 384 26.75 0.31 -13.03
CA LEU A 384 26.24 0.90 -11.80
C LEU A 384 27.30 1.77 -11.11
N ASP A 385 28.56 1.30 -11.04
CA ASP A 385 29.67 2.06 -10.45
C ASP A 385 29.99 3.33 -11.24
N SER A 386 29.81 3.31 -12.56
CA SER A 386 30.03 4.48 -13.41
C SER A 386 28.98 5.59 -13.18
N LEU A 387 27.81 5.22 -12.66
CA LEU A 387 26.71 6.14 -12.38
C LEU A 387 26.80 6.71 -10.96
N GLU A 388 27.33 5.93 -10.03
CA GLU A 388 27.42 6.33 -8.62
C GLU A 388 28.32 7.55 -8.45
N GLY A 389 27.83 8.55 -7.70
CA GLY A 389 28.53 9.82 -7.47
C GLY A 389 28.78 10.65 -8.73
N SER A 390 28.21 10.26 -9.88
CA SER A 390 28.32 11.04 -11.11
C SER A 390 27.34 12.21 -11.14
N GLU A 391 27.73 13.26 -11.86
CA GLU A 391 26.89 14.41 -12.18
C GLU A 391 26.70 14.48 -13.70
N ASP A 392 25.47 14.72 -14.15
CA ASP A 392 25.12 14.84 -15.56
C ASP A 392 23.79 15.61 -15.70
N THR A 393 23.41 15.95 -16.91
CA THR A 393 22.04 16.41 -17.19
C THR A 393 21.07 15.22 -17.09
N VAL A 394 19.79 15.46 -16.87
CA VAL A 394 18.75 14.42 -16.89
C VAL A 394 18.82 13.64 -18.19
N ARG A 395 19.03 14.33 -19.30
CA ARG A 395 19.19 13.72 -20.63
C ARG A 395 20.43 12.84 -20.72
N GLY A 396 21.56 13.30 -20.16
CA GLY A 396 22.80 12.53 -20.13
C GLY A 396 22.65 11.20 -19.38
N PHE A 397 21.93 11.20 -18.26
CA PHE A 397 21.60 9.96 -17.54
C PHE A 397 20.66 9.06 -18.35
N LEU A 398 19.66 9.61 -19.03
CA LEU A 398 18.76 8.82 -19.89
C LEU A 398 19.51 8.19 -21.07
N ASP A 399 20.50 8.88 -21.64
CA ASP A 399 21.35 8.36 -22.73
C ASP A 399 22.25 7.21 -22.27
N ARG A 400 22.66 7.23 -21.00
CA ARG A 400 23.47 6.14 -20.38
C ARG A 400 22.60 4.93 -19.96
N LEU A 401 21.34 5.14 -19.63
CA LEU A 401 20.37 4.17 -19.13
C LEU A 401 19.26 3.88 -20.15
N LYS A 402 19.64 3.67 -21.41
CA LYS A 402 18.73 3.44 -22.54
C LYS A 402 17.81 2.24 -22.31
N ALA A 403 16.61 2.37 -22.84
CA ALA A 403 15.70 1.24 -22.94
C ALA A 403 16.23 0.18 -23.93
N PRO A 404 15.97 -1.11 -23.70
CA PRO A 404 16.28 -2.16 -24.63
C PRO A 404 15.44 -2.04 -25.92
N ASP A 405 16.02 -2.47 -27.04
CA ASP A 405 15.34 -2.42 -28.35
C ASP A 405 14.14 -3.40 -28.44
N SER A 406 14.06 -4.35 -27.53
CA SER A 406 13.07 -5.44 -27.52
C SER A 406 11.79 -5.12 -26.72
N LEU A 407 11.48 -3.85 -26.42
CA LEU A 407 10.29 -3.47 -25.66
C LEU A 407 8.99 -3.85 -26.37
N THR A 408 7.99 -4.27 -25.58
CA THR A 408 6.61 -4.34 -26.08
C THR A 408 6.09 -2.96 -26.44
N SER A 409 5.10 -2.85 -27.32
CA SER A 409 4.49 -1.56 -27.67
C SER A 409 4.00 -0.75 -26.46
N ARG A 410 3.56 -1.48 -25.42
CA ARG A 410 3.11 -0.88 -24.15
C ARG A 410 4.27 -0.28 -23.35
N ASP A 411 5.35 -1.05 -23.22
CA ASP A 411 6.52 -0.63 -22.48
C ASP A 411 7.22 0.54 -23.18
N ALA A 412 7.27 0.51 -24.53
CA ALA A 412 7.81 1.59 -25.36
C ALA A 412 7.01 2.90 -25.19
N GLU A 413 5.66 2.85 -25.28
CA GLU A 413 4.80 4.02 -25.06
C GLU A 413 5.00 4.60 -23.65
N ALA A 414 5.14 3.74 -22.65
CA ALA A 414 5.39 4.15 -21.27
C ALA A 414 6.77 4.81 -21.12
N TRP A 415 7.77 4.24 -21.75
CA TRP A 415 9.12 4.78 -21.77
C TRP A 415 9.17 6.16 -22.44
N ASP A 416 8.59 6.28 -23.64
CA ASP A 416 8.53 7.55 -24.37
C ASP A 416 7.83 8.65 -23.55
N SER A 417 6.74 8.28 -22.86
CA SER A 417 6.03 9.19 -21.96
C SER A 417 6.86 9.62 -20.76
N LEU A 418 7.70 8.73 -20.19
CA LEU A 418 8.61 9.07 -19.11
C LEU A 418 9.73 9.98 -19.59
N VAL A 419 10.36 9.65 -20.73
CA VAL A 419 11.45 10.43 -21.34
C VAL A 419 10.96 11.84 -21.69
N GLU A 420 9.76 11.97 -22.30
CA GLU A 420 9.14 13.27 -22.59
C GLU A 420 8.97 14.11 -21.33
N ALA A 421 8.47 13.49 -20.25
CA ALA A 421 8.26 14.20 -18.98
C ALA A 421 9.58 14.63 -18.33
N LEU A 422 10.61 13.77 -18.38
CA LEU A 422 11.93 14.06 -17.86
C LEU A 422 12.67 15.11 -18.69
N ALA A 423 12.46 15.15 -20.02
CA ALA A 423 13.05 16.19 -20.87
C ALA A 423 12.52 17.58 -20.54
N GLY A 424 11.23 17.70 -20.10
CA GLY A 424 10.71 18.95 -19.57
C GLY A 424 11.42 19.41 -18.30
N VAL A 425 11.73 18.46 -17.41
CA VAL A 425 12.46 18.74 -16.16
C VAL A 425 13.93 19.13 -16.41
N ASP A 426 14.58 18.57 -17.42
CA ASP A 426 15.98 18.81 -17.76
C ASP A 426 16.28 20.31 -17.93
N ARG A 427 15.36 21.07 -18.56
CA ARG A 427 15.50 22.52 -18.73
C ARG A 427 15.45 23.33 -17.42
N ILE A 428 14.91 22.72 -16.34
CA ILE A 428 14.76 23.38 -15.04
C ILE A 428 16.00 23.14 -14.17
N VAL A 429 16.51 21.89 -14.19
CA VAL A 429 17.49 21.45 -13.19
C VAL A 429 18.94 21.62 -13.65
N GLY A 430 19.24 21.54 -14.96
CA GLY A 430 20.62 21.53 -15.47
C GLY A 430 21.37 20.26 -15.10
N CYS A 431 22.64 20.37 -14.68
CA CYS A 431 23.40 19.25 -14.13
C CYS A 431 22.92 18.91 -12.72
N VAL A 432 22.67 17.62 -12.49
CA VAL A 432 22.23 17.06 -11.19
C VAL A 432 23.09 15.87 -10.83
N SER A 433 23.17 15.57 -9.54
CA SER A 433 23.75 14.31 -9.06
C SER A 433 22.88 13.12 -9.47
N PHE A 434 23.47 11.93 -9.54
CA PHE A 434 22.68 10.72 -9.84
C PHE A 434 21.54 10.50 -8.83
N GLU A 435 21.75 10.84 -7.57
CA GLU A 435 20.74 10.69 -6.53
C GLU A 435 19.54 11.60 -6.75
N GLU A 436 19.78 12.88 -7.09
CA GLU A 436 18.72 13.80 -7.49
C GLU A 436 18.01 13.32 -8.75
N PHE A 437 18.74 12.86 -9.78
CA PHE A 437 18.15 12.27 -10.98
C PHE A 437 17.22 11.09 -10.64
N ARG A 438 17.65 10.16 -9.79
CA ARG A 438 16.86 9.03 -9.32
C ARG A 438 15.58 9.49 -8.63
N GLY A 439 15.69 10.48 -7.73
CA GLY A 439 14.53 11.09 -7.06
C GLY A 439 13.52 11.67 -8.04
N ILE A 440 14.00 12.50 -8.97
CA ILE A 440 13.19 13.12 -10.05
C ILE A 440 12.52 12.04 -10.93
N ALA A 441 13.26 11.01 -11.33
CA ALA A 441 12.76 9.94 -12.19
C ALA A 441 11.64 9.14 -11.50
N SER A 442 11.86 8.78 -10.23
CA SER A 442 10.87 8.05 -9.41
C SER A 442 9.60 8.88 -9.20
N ALA A 443 9.74 10.13 -8.83
CA ALA A 443 8.61 11.05 -8.63
C ALA A 443 7.83 11.29 -9.94
N THR A 444 8.54 11.50 -11.06
CA THR A 444 7.93 11.66 -12.38
C THR A 444 7.14 10.41 -12.80
N ALA A 445 7.70 9.22 -12.59
CA ALA A 445 7.01 7.95 -12.87
C ALA A 445 5.76 7.76 -11.98
N GLY A 446 5.77 8.28 -10.75
CA GLY A 446 4.60 8.27 -9.85
C GLY A 446 3.47 9.19 -10.33
N LEU A 447 3.81 10.36 -10.85
CA LEU A 447 2.84 11.36 -11.29
C LEU A 447 2.29 11.11 -12.70
N ARG A 448 3.14 10.58 -13.59
CA ARG A 448 2.78 10.40 -15.00
C ARG A 448 1.89 9.16 -15.17
N ARG A 449 0.89 9.28 -16.02
CA ARG A 449 0.00 8.19 -16.40
C ARG A 449 0.06 7.96 -17.89
N VAL A 450 0.03 6.70 -18.30
CA VAL A 450 -0.07 6.31 -19.71
C VAL A 450 -1.52 5.97 -20.00
N GLY A 451 -2.11 6.69 -20.95
CA GLY A 451 -3.48 6.49 -21.35
C GLY A 451 -3.65 5.34 -22.34
N ARG A 452 -4.78 4.65 -22.24
CA ARG A 452 -5.30 3.71 -23.23
C ARG A 452 -4.54 2.39 -23.44
N LEU A 453 -3.67 1.98 -22.53
CA LEU A 453 -3.05 0.69 -22.65
C LEU A 453 -4.07 -0.42 -22.41
N VAL A 454 -4.52 -1.05 -23.47
CA VAL A 454 -5.47 -2.16 -23.41
C VAL A 454 -4.81 -3.40 -23.96
N LYS A 455 -4.62 -4.43 -23.12
CA LYS A 455 -4.30 -5.80 -23.57
C LYS A 455 -5.48 -6.44 -24.34
N SER A 456 -6.35 -5.67 -24.98
CA SER A 456 -7.53 -6.25 -25.60
C SER A 456 -7.26 -6.60 -27.07
N ARG A 457 -7.61 -7.82 -27.46
CA ARG A 457 -7.69 -8.25 -28.86
C ARG A 457 -8.87 -7.63 -29.63
N VAL A 458 -9.41 -6.52 -29.14
CA VAL A 458 -10.60 -5.88 -29.68
C VAL A 458 -10.22 -5.02 -30.88
N PRO A 459 -10.90 -5.17 -32.01
CA PRO A 459 -10.65 -4.34 -33.20
C PRO A 459 -10.77 -2.84 -32.91
N PRO A 460 -10.01 -1.98 -33.61
CA PRO A 460 -10.21 -0.54 -33.57
C PRO A 460 -11.66 -0.19 -33.92
N GLY A 461 -12.31 0.65 -33.08
CA GLY A 461 -13.70 1.07 -33.29
C GLY A 461 -14.78 0.28 -32.54
N ALA A 462 -14.45 -0.87 -31.94
CA ALA A 462 -15.39 -1.54 -31.07
C ALA A 462 -15.56 -0.78 -29.72
N GLY A 463 -16.76 -0.78 -29.17
CA GLY A 463 -17.07 -0.19 -27.87
C GLY A 463 -16.28 -0.85 -26.74
N ARG A 464 -16.05 -0.10 -25.66
CA ARG A 464 -15.24 -0.56 -24.51
C ARG A 464 -15.90 -0.20 -23.20
N VAL A 465 -15.82 -1.09 -22.23
CA VAL A 465 -16.18 -0.83 -20.84
C VAL A 465 -15.17 0.17 -20.25
N ALA A 466 -15.67 1.32 -19.77
CA ALA A 466 -14.81 2.31 -19.12
C ALA A 466 -14.58 1.92 -17.65
N ILE A 467 -13.33 2.14 -17.17
CA ILE A 467 -12.94 1.94 -15.77
C ILE A 467 -12.38 3.25 -15.26
N ALA A 468 -13.06 3.89 -14.32
CA ALA A 468 -12.71 5.24 -13.91
C ALA A 468 -13.04 5.51 -12.45
N GLY A 469 -12.45 6.59 -11.88
CA GLY A 469 -12.83 7.07 -10.56
C GLY A 469 -14.21 7.77 -10.57
N PRO A 470 -14.86 7.95 -9.40
CA PRO A 470 -16.18 8.59 -9.31
C PRO A 470 -16.19 10.04 -9.77
N HIS A 471 -15.04 10.71 -9.78
CA HIS A 471 -14.91 12.09 -10.30
C HIS A 471 -15.13 12.21 -11.81
N VAL A 472 -15.09 11.10 -12.54
CA VAL A 472 -15.37 11.05 -13.99
C VAL A 472 -16.87 10.91 -14.26
N LEU A 473 -17.67 10.55 -13.24
CA LEU A 473 -19.12 10.58 -13.34
C LEU A 473 -19.60 12.00 -13.53
N GLY A 474 -20.13 12.26 -14.69
CA GLY A 474 -20.72 13.54 -15.06
C GLY A 474 -22.24 13.45 -15.13
N TYR A 475 -22.82 14.00 -16.17
CA TYR A 475 -24.25 13.95 -16.46
C TYR A 475 -24.66 12.72 -17.29
N ARG A 476 -23.69 11.88 -17.71
CA ARG A 476 -23.96 10.69 -18.53
C ARG A 476 -24.70 9.62 -17.73
N SER A 477 -25.59 8.91 -18.43
CA SER A 477 -26.20 7.70 -17.92
C SER A 477 -25.65 6.46 -18.62
N PHE A 478 -25.58 5.38 -17.88
CA PHE A 478 -25.16 4.06 -18.34
C PHE A 478 -26.32 3.07 -18.18
N ARG A 479 -26.24 1.91 -18.82
CA ARG A 479 -27.24 0.84 -18.59
C ARG A 479 -26.86 -0.03 -17.40
N ALA A 480 -25.57 -0.17 -17.12
CA ALA A 480 -25.08 -0.90 -15.96
C ALA A 480 -23.85 -0.22 -15.36
N LEU A 481 -23.79 -0.15 -14.04
CA LEU A 481 -22.66 0.38 -13.28
C LEU A 481 -22.23 -0.62 -12.21
N PHE A 482 -20.92 -0.80 -12.08
CA PHE A 482 -20.27 -1.63 -11.07
C PHE A 482 -19.32 -0.79 -10.23
N ALA A 483 -19.44 -0.85 -8.91
CA ALA A 483 -18.55 -0.14 -8.00
C ALA A 483 -17.95 -1.12 -6.99
N PRO A 484 -16.72 -1.59 -7.20
CA PRO A 484 -15.98 -2.38 -6.22
C PRO A 484 -15.35 -1.53 -5.13
N GLY A 485 -15.01 -2.15 -4.01
CA GLY A 485 -14.20 -1.57 -2.97
C GLY A 485 -14.92 -0.66 -2.00
N LEU A 486 -16.22 -0.88 -1.78
CA LEU A 486 -17.00 -0.15 -0.78
C LEU A 486 -16.72 -0.66 0.64
N GLY A 487 -15.44 -0.72 1.01
CA GLY A 487 -14.99 -1.05 2.36
C GLY A 487 -14.84 0.18 3.25
N ASP A 488 -14.82 -0.06 4.57
CA ASP A 488 -14.58 0.98 5.57
C ASP A 488 -13.21 1.64 5.36
N GLY A 489 -13.16 2.98 5.47
CA GLY A 489 -11.96 3.78 5.20
C GLY A 489 -11.50 3.82 3.73
N ARG A 490 -12.27 3.22 2.79
CA ARG A 490 -11.97 3.24 1.36
C ARG A 490 -12.99 4.04 0.54
N PHE A 491 -14.26 3.83 0.76
CA PHE A 491 -15.31 4.67 0.20
C PHE A 491 -16.45 4.81 1.21
N PRO A 492 -16.59 5.97 1.88
CA PRO A 492 -15.91 7.24 1.64
C PRO A 492 -14.42 7.19 1.92
N ALA A 493 -13.65 7.87 1.07
CA ALA A 493 -12.25 8.11 1.36
C ALA A 493 -12.13 9.09 2.54
N PRO A 494 -11.21 8.86 3.50
CA PRO A 494 -10.97 9.83 4.55
C PRO A 494 -10.56 11.17 3.94
N GLY A 495 -11.13 12.25 4.43
CA GLY A 495 -10.78 13.62 4.01
C GLY A 495 -9.36 13.95 4.43
N TRP A 496 -8.40 13.61 3.58
CA TRP A 496 -7.00 13.87 3.85
C TRP A 496 -6.70 15.35 3.72
N LEU A 497 -6.11 15.94 4.75
CA LEU A 497 -5.63 17.32 4.74
C LEU A 497 -4.14 17.32 4.44
N ASN A 498 -3.73 18.22 3.56
CA ASN A 498 -2.31 18.50 3.34
C ASN A 498 -1.69 19.00 4.66
N PRO A 499 -0.59 18.41 5.17
CA PRO A 499 0.04 18.83 6.41
C PRO A 499 0.41 20.33 6.45
N LEU A 500 0.76 20.92 5.30
CA LEU A 500 1.06 22.35 5.18
C LEU A 500 -0.20 23.23 5.18
N LEU A 501 -1.35 22.67 4.81
CA LEU A 501 -2.67 23.31 4.82
C LEU A 501 -3.59 22.62 5.83
N GLY A 502 -3.13 22.45 7.05
CA GLY A 502 -3.94 21.90 8.15
C GLY A 502 -5.17 22.74 8.43
N GLU A 503 -6.16 22.17 9.16
CA GLU A 503 -7.46 22.82 9.41
C GLU A 503 -7.33 24.22 10.04
N ALA A 504 -6.37 24.41 10.96
CA ALA A 504 -6.10 25.71 11.58
C ALA A 504 -5.56 26.73 10.56
N THR A 505 -4.65 26.31 9.69
CA THR A 505 -4.08 27.12 8.62
C THR A 505 -5.17 27.55 7.62
N VAL A 506 -5.97 26.57 7.13
CA VAL A 506 -7.09 26.84 6.22
C VAL A 506 -8.11 27.80 6.84
N LYS A 507 -8.40 27.62 8.13
CA LYS A 507 -9.31 28.54 8.86
C LYS A 507 -8.74 29.96 8.93
N SER A 508 -7.49 30.13 9.32
CA SER A 508 -6.81 31.42 9.42
C SER A 508 -6.82 32.17 8.06
N ILE A 509 -6.49 31.46 6.97
CA ILE A 509 -6.51 32.03 5.62
C ILE A 509 -7.93 32.44 5.22
N ASN A 510 -8.92 31.57 5.44
CA ASN A 510 -10.31 31.84 5.06
C ASN A 510 -10.96 32.98 5.87
N GLU A 511 -10.50 33.28 7.07
CA GLU A 511 -10.96 34.43 7.88
C GLU A 511 -10.54 35.77 7.25
N VAL A 512 -9.37 35.81 6.59
CA VAL A 512 -8.85 36.97 5.89
C VAL A 512 -9.49 37.13 4.49
N LEU A 513 -9.85 36.03 3.84
CA LEU A 513 -10.17 35.97 2.39
C LEU A 513 -11.67 35.78 2.10
N ARG A 514 -12.57 36.37 2.82
CA ARG A 514 -14.01 36.31 2.47
C ARG A 514 -14.29 37.14 1.21
N PRO A 515 -14.96 36.60 0.17
CA PRO A 515 -15.63 35.29 0.05
C PRO A 515 -14.76 34.13 -0.51
N ARG A 516 -13.50 34.37 -0.81
CA ARG A 516 -12.60 33.36 -1.41
C ARG A 516 -12.22 32.33 -0.32
N ARG A 517 -12.42 31.01 -0.60
CA ARG A 517 -12.20 29.95 0.37
C ARG A 517 -11.30 28.86 -0.17
N LEU A 518 -10.31 28.47 0.66
CA LEU A 518 -9.72 27.15 0.57
C LEU A 518 -10.72 26.10 1.08
N MET A 519 -10.72 24.92 0.48
CA MET A 519 -11.52 23.80 0.97
C MET A 519 -10.99 23.29 2.30
N SER A 520 -11.81 23.28 3.34
CA SER A 520 -11.55 22.62 4.62
C SER A 520 -11.67 21.09 4.47
N GLY A 521 -11.16 20.32 5.45
CA GLY A 521 -11.40 18.89 5.50
C GLY A 521 -12.89 18.53 5.53
N ARG A 522 -13.70 19.35 6.18
CA ARG A 522 -15.16 19.19 6.20
C ARG A 522 -15.79 19.37 4.82
N ASP A 523 -15.31 20.31 4.01
CA ASP A 523 -15.79 20.50 2.65
C ASP A 523 -15.39 19.33 1.74
N ARG A 524 -14.17 18.79 1.90
CA ARG A 524 -13.69 17.61 1.18
C ARG A 524 -14.53 16.37 1.52
N ASN A 525 -14.87 16.18 2.80
CA ASN A 525 -15.72 15.07 3.23
C ASN A 525 -17.15 15.16 2.66
N ARG A 526 -17.69 16.35 2.41
CA ARG A 526 -19.01 16.54 1.78
C ARG A 526 -19.05 16.12 0.32
N ARG A 527 -17.91 15.93 -0.33
CA ARG A 527 -17.82 15.44 -1.71
C ARG A 527 -18.11 13.94 -1.82
N GLU A 528 -17.77 13.17 -0.82
CA GLU A 528 -17.95 11.71 -0.84
C GLU A 528 -19.42 11.26 -0.92
N PRO A 529 -20.37 11.87 -0.18
CA PRO A 529 -21.81 11.62 -0.38
C PRO A 529 -22.30 11.90 -1.79
N LEU A 530 -21.78 12.96 -2.43
CA LEU A 530 -22.09 13.27 -3.83
C LEU A 530 -21.62 12.14 -4.77
N TYR A 531 -20.45 11.58 -4.53
CA TYR A 531 -19.96 10.45 -5.33
C TYR A 531 -20.84 9.22 -5.21
N LEU A 532 -21.30 8.91 -4.00
CA LEU A 532 -22.28 7.81 -3.82
C LEU A 532 -23.59 8.09 -4.57
N PHE A 533 -24.11 9.31 -4.44
CA PHE A 533 -25.33 9.72 -5.15
C PHE A 533 -25.14 9.54 -6.66
N MET A 534 -24.03 10.02 -7.23
CA MET A 534 -23.73 9.89 -8.66
C MET A 534 -23.62 8.43 -9.11
N VAL A 535 -23.02 7.56 -8.29
CA VAL A 535 -22.93 6.13 -8.56
C VAL A 535 -24.33 5.50 -8.64
N LEU A 536 -25.20 5.80 -7.69
CA LEU A 536 -26.55 5.25 -7.63
C LEU A 536 -27.47 5.85 -8.70
N ASP A 537 -27.26 7.11 -9.08
CA ASP A 537 -28.07 7.83 -10.06
C ASP A 537 -27.68 7.54 -11.53
N SER A 538 -26.45 7.05 -11.78
CA SER A 538 -25.90 6.97 -13.13
C SER A 538 -26.38 5.79 -13.97
N ALA A 539 -27.01 4.73 -13.38
CA ALA A 539 -27.46 3.57 -14.12
C ALA A 539 -28.70 2.90 -13.47
N PRO A 540 -29.61 2.30 -14.28
CA PRO A 540 -30.71 1.50 -13.74
C PRO A 540 -30.22 0.22 -13.06
N LEU A 541 -29.12 -0.38 -13.55
CA LEU A 541 -28.51 -1.56 -12.93
C LEU A 541 -27.23 -1.14 -12.22
N VAL A 542 -27.27 -1.10 -10.90
CA VAL A 542 -26.10 -0.75 -10.06
C VAL A 542 -25.70 -1.96 -9.21
N THR A 543 -24.43 -2.30 -9.25
CA THR A 543 -23.86 -3.36 -8.42
C THR A 543 -22.72 -2.77 -7.58
N LEU A 544 -22.91 -2.76 -6.27
CA LEU A 544 -21.91 -2.32 -5.28
C LEU A 544 -21.28 -3.56 -4.66
N THR A 545 -19.95 -3.59 -4.51
CA THR A 545 -19.31 -4.74 -3.88
C THR A 545 -18.28 -4.29 -2.83
N TYR A 546 -18.03 -5.15 -1.85
CA TYR A 546 -16.96 -4.95 -0.87
C TYR A 546 -16.34 -6.29 -0.45
N PRO A 547 -15.01 -6.31 -0.15
CA PRO A 547 -14.34 -7.51 0.32
C PRO A 547 -14.47 -7.63 1.83
N ARG A 548 -14.68 -8.85 2.35
CA ARG A 548 -14.68 -9.09 3.80
C ARG A 548 -13.29 -9.35 4.38
N MET A 549 -12.28 -9.61 3.54
CA MET A 549 -10.89 -9.85 3.96
C MET A 549 -9.90 -9.20 3.00
N ASN A 550 -8.77 -8.77 3.56
CA ASN A 550 -7.62 -8.32 2.75
C ASN A 550 -6.79 -9.52 2.24
N LEU A 551 -5.70 -9.24 1.51
CA LEU A 551 -4.83 -10.27 0.92
C LEU A 551 -4.13 -11.17 1.98
N VAL A 552 -3.91 -10.65 3.18
CA VAL A 552 -3.31 -11.40 4.29
C VAL A 552 -4.37 -12.05 5.19
N GLY A 553 -5.68 -11.90 4.84
CA GLY A 553 -6.79 -12.54 5.52
C GLY A 553 -7.31 -11.82 6.76
N SER A 554 -6.88 -10.58 7.02
CA SER A 554 -7.47 -9.75 8.06
C SER A 554 -8.89 -9.32 7.66
N PRO A 555 -9.85 -9.27 8.60
CA PRO A 555 -11.22 -8.89 8.31
C PRO A 555 -11.30 -7.43 7.85
N LEU A 556 -12.15 -7.19 6.86
CA LEU A 556 -12.54 -5.87 6.39
C LEU A 556 -14.04 -5.69 6.66
N TYR A 557 -14.44 -4.46 6.91
CA TYR A 557 -15.82 -4.11 7.21
C TYR A 557 -16.47 -3.37 6.03
N PRO A 558 -17.79 -3.49 5.87
CA PRO A 558 -18.51 -2.70 4.87
C PRO A 558 -18.44 -1.23 5.18
N SER A 559 -18.39 -0.42 4.13
CA SER A 559 -18.48 1.03 4.20
C SER A 559 -19.72 1.48 4.98
N ILE A 560 -19.62 2.64 5.63
CA ILE A 560 -20.77 3.32 6.21
C ILE A 560 -21.87 3.55 5.15
N TYR A 561 -21.53 3.69 3.88
CA TYR A 561 -22.46 3.86 2.77
C TYR A 561 -23.26 2.59 2.47
N ILE A 562 -22.64 1.41 2.60
CA ILE A 562 -23.36 0.15 2.49
C ILE A 562 -24.39 0.04 3.62
N ARG A 563 -24.00 0.40 4.85
CA ARG A 563 -24.94 0.42 6.00
C ARG A 563 -26.05 1.45 5.82
N GLU A 564 -25.69 2.62 5.27
CA GLU A 564 -26.66 3.68 4.95
C GLU A 564 -27.70 3.18 3.95
N ILE A 565 -27.29 2.50 2.91
CA ILE A 565 -28.21 1.91 1.91
C ILE A 565 -29.09 0.82 2.55
N ASP A 566 -28.46 -0.13 3.24
CA ASP A 566 -29.14 -1.32 3.77
C ASP A 566 -30.24 -0.98 4.78
N ARG A 567 -30.03 0.06 5.61
CA ARG A 567 -31.00 0.49 6.64
C ARG A 567 -32.35 0.99 6.08
N HIS A 568 -32.40 1.38 4.81
CA HIS A 568 -33.61 1.87 4.16
C HIS A 568 -34.53 0.76 3.66
N TYR A 569 -34.06 -0.49 3.62
CA TYR A 569 -34.82 -1.61 3.10
C TYR A 569 -35.41 -2.47 4.22
N ARG A 570 -36.58 -3.07 3.94
CA ARG A 570 -37.27 -3.97 4.87
C ARG A 570 -36.47 -5.23 5.17
N THR A 571 -35.79 -5.75 4.17
CA THR A 571 -34.87 -6.90 4.27
C THR A 571 -33.48 -6.48 3.78
N SER A 572 -32.43 -7.02 4.39
CA SER A 572 -31.06 -6.69 3.95
C SER A 572 -30.90 -6.97 2.46
N VAL A 573 -30.35 -5.99 1.76
CA VAL A 573 -30.00 -6.08 0.33
C VAL A 573 -28.59 -6.64 0.09
N ILE A 574 -27.88 -7.03 1.16
CA ILE A 574 -26.52 -7.56 1.09
C ILE A 574 -26.55 -9.05 0.75
N GLU A 575 -26.11 -9.37 -0.45
CA GLU A 575 -25.91 -10.75 -0.91
C GLU A 575 -24.50 -11.21 -0.53
N ARG A 576 -24.39 -12.32 0.19
CA ARG A 576 -23.08 -12.96 0.37
C ARG A 576 -22.75 -13.85 -0.81
N LEU A 577 -21.60 -13.60 -1.45
CA LEU A 577 -21.13 -14.57 -2.43
C LEU A 577 -20.76 -15.87 -1.71
N PRO A 578 -21.31 -17.01 -2.15
CA PRO A 578 -20.80 -18.29 -1.68
C PRO A 578 -19.30 -18.36 -1.99
N SER A 579 -18.53 -18.87 -1.02
CA SER A 579 -17.08 -19.03 -1.18
C SER A 579 -16.86 -20.00 -2.35
N GLY A 580 -16.44 -19.47 -3.50
CA GLY A 580 -16.11 -20.24 -4.69
C GLY A 580 -16.84 -19.76 -5.94
N PRO A 581 -16.15 -19.68 -7.07
CA PRO A 581 -16.70 -19.20 -8.34
C PRO A 581 -17.70 -20.18 -8.94
N ALA A 582 -18.83 -19.67 -9.41
CA ALA A 582 -19.62 -20.41 -10.40
C ALA A 582 -18.86 -20.35 -11.73
N PRO A 583 -18.55 -21.47 -12.36
CA PRO A 583 -17.60 -21.52 -13.46
C PRO A 583 -18.18 -21.01 -14.77
N LEU A 584 -17.50 -20.11 -15.45
CA LEU A 584 -17.76 -19.75 -16.85
C LEU A 584 -16.67 -20.29 -17.80
N ASP A 585 -15.45 -20.51 -17.30
CA ASP A 585 -14.35 -21.13 -18.04
C ASP A 585 -14.02 -22.53 -17.51
N HIS A 586 -13.11 -23.22 -18.20
CA HIS A 586 -12.69 -24.57 -17.81
C HIS A 586 -12.02 -24.57 -16.43
N ALA A 587 -11.15 -23.59 -16.15
CA ALA A 587 -10.47 -23.46 -14.85
C ALA A 587 -11.42 -23.13 -13.70
N GLY A 588 -12.42 -22.29 -13.95
CA GLY A 588 -13.48 -21.97 -12.98
C GLY A 588 -14.39 -23.18 -12.72
N ARG A 589 -14.70 -24.02 -13.75
CA ARG A 589 -15.43 -25.27 -13.57
C ARG A 589 -14.65 -26.27 -12.70
N LEU A 590 -13.34 -26.37 -12.91
CA LEU A 590 -12.46 -27.19 -12.08
C LEU A 590 -12.42 -26.74 -10.62
N ARG A 591 -12.30 -25.43 -10.38
CA ARG A 591 -12.37 -24.85 -9.03
C ARG A 591 -13.74 -25.07 -8.38
N GLY A 592 -14.82 -24.83 -9.10
CA GLY A 592 -16.19 -25.03 -8.62
C GLY A 592 -16.46 -26.50 -8.25
N LEU A 593 -15.94 -27.45 -9.01
CA LEU A 593 -15.99 -28.88 -8.69
C LEU A 593 -15.17 -29.24 -7.45
N ALA A 594 -13.96 -28.67 -7.33
CA ALA A 594 -13.09 -28.89 -6.17
C ALA A 594 -13.74 -28.31 -4.89
N ASP A 595 -14.36 -27.14 -4.96
CA ASP A 595 -15.06 -26.50 -3.84
C ASP A 595 -16.39 -27.18 -3.51
N GLY A 596 -17.12 -27.64 -4.48
CA GLY A 596 -18.34 -28.45 -4.30
C GLY A 596 -18.02 -29.77 -3.57
N TRP A 597 -16.90 -30.35 -3.91
CA TRP A 597 -16.40 -31.58 -3.28
C TRP A 597 -15.96 -31.39 -1.83
N ARG A 598 -15.30 -30.27 -1.53
CA ARG A 598 -14.92 -29.90 -0.14
C ARG A 598 -16.14 -29.73 0.76
N ARG A 599 -17.28 -29.28 0.20
CA ARG A 599 -18.55 -29.06 0.91
C ARG A 599 -19.43 -30.30 0.97
N GLY A 600 -18.93 -31.46 0.54
CA GLY A 600 -19.69 -32.72 0.58
C GLY A 600 -20.74 -32.87 -0.52
N ASN A 601 -20.71 -32.02 -1.54
CA ASN A 601 -21.59 -32.13 -2.70
C ASN A 601 -21.08 -33.25 -3.62
N GLN A 602 -21.86 -34.30 -3.83
CA GLN A 602 -21.46 -35.56 -4.48
C GLN A 602 -21.49 -35.49 -6.05
N ASP A 603 -21.21 -34.36 -6.66
CA ASP A 603 -21.08 -34.26 -8.12
C ASP A 603 -19.75 -34.86 -8.64
N ALA A 604 -19.32 -35.95 -8.00
CA ALA A 604 -18.11 -36.70 -8.36
C ALA A 604 -18.14 -37.23 -9.80
N ASP A 605 -19.32 -37.59 -10.31
CA ASP A 605 -19.47 -38.16 -11.65
C ASP A 605 -19.25 -37.11 -12.75
N ARG A 606 -19.72 -35.89 -12.54
CA ARG A 606 -19.48 -34.75 -13.43
C ARG A 606 -18.02 -34.30 -13.41
N GLY A 607 -17.37 -34.44 -12.28
CA GLY A 607 -15.92 -34.18 -12.14
C GLY A 607 -15.08 -35.22 -12.89
N ARG A 608 -15.46 -36.49 -12.83
CA ARG A 608 -14.79 -37.56 -13.59
C ARG A 608 -14.95 -37.42 -15.10
N GLU A 609 -16.14 -37.04 -15.55
CA GLU A 609 -16.44 -36.78 -16.95
C GLU A 609 -15.61 -35.65 -17.55
N LEU A 610 -15.33 -34.60 -16.75
CA LEU A 610 -14.58 -33.41 -17.18
C LEU A 610 -13.07 -33.52 -17.04
N LEU A 611 -12.56 -34.26 -16.06
CA LEU A 611 -11.16 -34.27 -15.65
C LEU A 611 -10.47 -35.63 -15.86
N GLY A 612 -11.25 -36.68 -16.06
CA GLY A 612 -10.72 -38.04 -16.00
C GLY A 612 -10.42 -38.55 -14.59
N ASP A 613 -10.41 -39.87 -14.43
CA ASP A 613 -10.28 -40.52 -13.12
C ASP A 613 -8.97 -40.21 -12.37
N ASP A 614 -7.86 -39.98 -13.07
CA ASP A 614 -6.56 -39.72 -12.48
C ASP A 614 -6.48 -38.33 -11.84
N ILE A 615 -6.96 -37.31 -12.54
CA ILE A 615 -6.96 -35.92 -12.02
C ILE A 615 -7.97 -35.81 -10.88
N MET A 616 -9.16 -36.44 -11.02
CA MET A 616 -10.13 -36.48 -9.92
C MET A 616 -9.60 -37.20 -8.69
N ARG A 617 -8.87 -38.31 -8.82
CA ARG A 617 -8.21 -38.97 -7.68
C ARG A 617 -7.23 -38.05 -6.99
N ARG A 618 -6.45 -37.23 -7.71
CA ARG A 618 -5.55 -36.21 -7.15
C ARG A 618 -6.32 -35.08 -6.47
N VAL A 619 -7.34 -34.51 -7.12
CA VAL A 619 -8.21 -33.47 -6.55
C VAL A 619 -8.90 -33.97 -5.27
N VAL A 620 -9.35 -35.21 -5.27
CA VAL A 620 -9.95 -35.88 -4.12
C VAL A 620 -8.93 -36.15 -3.01
N ALA A 621 -7.72 -36.58 -3.37
CA ALA A 621 -6.63 -36.76 -2.42
C ALA A 621 -6.17 -35.44 -1.82
N GLU A 622 -6.09 -34.37 -2.62
CA GLU A 622 -5.81 -33.01 -2.16
C GLU A 622 -6.98 -32.42 -1.34
N GLY A 623 -8.20 -32.68 -1.71
CA GLY A 623 -9.41 -32.24 -0.97
C GLY A 623 -9.61 -32.98 0.36
N LYS A 624 -9.23 -34.26 0.44
CA LYS A 624 -9.24 -35.07 1.66
C LYS A 624 -8.01 -34.85 2.56
N GLY A 625 -7.11 -34.03 2.06
CA GLY A 625 -6.13 -33.37 2.87
C GLY A 625 -4.74 -33.95 2.81
N VAL A 626 -3.85 -33.03 2.73
CA VAL A 626 -2.50 -33.03 3.31
C VAL A 626 -2.47 -33.74 4.69
N HIS A 627 -3.61 -33.89 5.35
CA HIS A 627 -3.78 -34.55 6.65
C HIS A 627 -3.43 -36.03 6.67
N ARG A 628 -3.32 -36.70 5.53
CA ARG A 628 -2.88 -38.12 5.44
C ARG A 628 -1.57 -38.28 4.68
N ALA A 629 -0.99 -37.21 4.17
CA ALA A 629 0.33 -37.32 3.60
C ALA A 629 1.31 -37.61 4.74
N ASN A 630 1.76 -38.84 4.84
CA ASN A 630 3.12 -39.09 5.24
C ASN A 630 3.97 -38.30 4.23
N VAL A 631 4.16 -37.01 4.49
CA VAL A 631 5.14 -36.25 3.76
C VAL A 631 6.44 -36.93 4.11
N GLY A 632 6.97 -37.73 3.22
CA GLY A 632 8.27 -38.40 3.36
C GLY A 632 9.40 -37.38 3.35
N VAL A 633 9.28 -36.36 4.16
CA VAL A 633 10.36 -35.45 4.49
C VAL A 633 11.35 -36.30 5.28
N GLY A 634 12.53 -36.38 4.73
CA GLY A 634 13.58 -37.25 5.23
C GLY A 634 13.72 -37.18 6.75
N ARG A 635 14.04 -38.29 7.34
CA ARG A 635 14.27 -38.43 8.79
C ARG A 635 15.07 -37.25 9.30
N VAL A 636 14.56 -36.54 10.30
CA VAL A 636 15.35 -35.55 11.04
C VAL A 636 16.68 -36.22 11.43
N PRO A 637 17.83 -35.65 11.05
CA PRO A 637 19.13 -36.29 11.29
C PRO A 637 19.29 -36.64 12.77
N ALA A 638 19.70 -37.86 13.03
CA ALA A 638 20.05 -38.27 14.39
C ALA A 638 21.25 -37.43 14.84
N GLY A 639 21.15 -36.81 16.03
CA GLY A 639 22.25 -36.04 16.63
C GLY A 639 22.16 -34.53 16.42
N LEU A 640 21.12 -34.04 15.75
CA LEU A 640 20.86 -32.61 15.66
C LEU A 640 20.57 -32.01 17.04
N ALA A 641 21.19 -30.87 17.34
CA ALA A 641 20.83 -30.11 18.54
C ALA A 641 19.56 -29.31 18.27
N TRP A 642 18.57 -29.43 19.15
CA TRP A 642 17.29 -28.74 19.06
C TRP A 642 17.35 -27.39 19.76
N HIS A 643 16.78 -26.39 19.14
CA HIS A 643 16.69 -25.04 19.67
C HIS A 643 15.27 -24.71 20.20
N PRO A 644 15.14 -23.84 21.21
CA PRO A 644 13.84 -23.47 21.79
C PRO A 644 12.79 -23.06 20.77
N SER A 645 13.19 -22.29 19.75
CA SER A 645 12.28 -21.85 18.66
C SER A 645 11.70 -23.01 17.85
N GLN A 646 12.49 -24.06 17.62
CA GLN A 646 12.06 -25.27 16.93
C GLN A 646 11.08 -26.09 17.78
N ILE A 647 11.39 -26.23 19.06
CA ILE A 647 10.53 -26.95 20.03
C ILE A 647 9.23 -26.19 20.23
N THR A 648 9.27 -24.86 20.35
CA THR A 648 8.09 -24.00 20.44
C THR A 648 7.21 -24.12 19.19
N ALA A 649 7.80 -24.11 18.01
CA ALA A 649 7.06 -24.31 16.76
C ALA A 649 6.41 -25.69 16.69
N LEU A 650 7.13 -26.73 17.14
CA LEU A 650 6.64 -28.11 17.21
C LEU A 650 5.48 -28.23 18.21
N GLY A 651 5.64 -27.68 19.40
CA GLY A 651 4.62 -27.70 20.46
C GLY A 651 3.35 -26.94 20.04
N ARG A 652 3.50 -25.84 19.28
CA ARG A 652 2.35 -25.14 18.70
C ARG A 652 1.59 -26.00 17.68
N CYS A 653 2.30 -26.62 16.78
CA CYS A 653 1.72 -27.51 15.77
C CYS A 653 2.83 -28.20 14.98
N PRO A 654 2.87 -29.55 14.89
CA PRO A 654 3.86 -30.28 14.10
C PRO A 654 3.90 -29.86 12.63
N PHE A 655 2.77 -29.46 12.04
CA PHE A 655 2.72 -28.94 10.68
C PHE A 655 3.40 -27.57 10.54
N VAL A 656 3.22 -26.67 11.51
CA VAL A 656 3.92 -25.37 11.55
C VAL A 656 5.43 -25.58 11.64
N PHE A 657 5.87 -26.52 12.48
CA PHE A 657 7.28 -26.89 12.56
C PHE A 657 7.82 -27.38 11.21
N LEU A 658 7.13 -28.31 10.55
CA LEU A 658 7.50 -28.82 9.22
C LEU A 658 7.64 -27.68 8.20
N ALA A 659 6.63 -26.82 8.14
CA ALA A 659 6.60 -25.73 7.16
C ALA A 659 7.74 -24.73 7.39
N ARG A 660 7.97 -24.32 8.65
CA ARG A 660 8.92 -23.24 8.99
C ARG A 660 10.38 -23.69 8.99
N HIS A 661 10.70 -24.84 9.54
CA HIS A 661 12.08 -25.28 9.75
C HIS A 661 12.59 -26.24 8.65
N PRO A 662 12.00 -27.42 8.42
CA PRO A 662 12.47 -28.31 7.36
C PRO A 662 12.24 -27.77 5.94
N LEU A 663 11.09 -27.12 5.69
CA LEU A 663 10.75 -26.62 4.35
C LEU A 663 11.18 -25.16 4.12
N GLY A 664 11.62 -24.46 5.16
CA GLY A 664 12.05 -23.06 5.04
C GLY A 664 10.94 -22.09 4.57
N LEU A 665 9.66 -22.48 4.70
CA LEU A 665 8.55 -21.64 4.32
C LEU A 665 8.35 -20.56 5.39
N GLY A 666 8.52 -19.31 5.01
CA GLY A 666 8.24 -18.14 5.86
C GLY A 666 7.28 -17.19 5.15
N ASN A 667 6.58 -16.34 5.88
CA ASN A 667 6.02 -15.15 5.28
C ASN A 667 7.18 -14.27 4.82
N GLN A 668 7.21 -13.95 3.55
CA GLN A 668 7.96 -12.77 3.13
C GLN A 668 7.16 -11.59 3.68
N GLU A 669 7.71 -10.90 4.67
CA GLU A 669 7.16 -9.63 5.13
C GLU A 669 7.20 -8.69 3.93
N GLU A 670 6.04 -8.24 3.47
CA GLU A 670 5.99 -7.18 2.48
C GLU A 670 6.62 -5.94 3.12
N PRO A 671 7.51 -5.22 2.43
CA PRO A 671 8.08 -3.98 2.93
C PRO A 671 6.94 -3.01 3.27
N GLY A 672 6.74 -2.77 4.55
CA GLY A 672 5.80 -1.76 5.03
C GLY A 672 6.47 -0.38 5.09
N LEU A 673 5.67 0.66 5.22
CA LEU A 673 6.17 2.03 5.47
C LEU A 673 6.80 2.17 6.87
N ASP A 674 6.52 1.22 7.77
CA ASP A 674 6.99 1.25 9.15
C ASP A 674 8.14 0.26 9.37
N ILE A 675 9.02 0.57 10.33
CA ILE A 675 10.09 -0.33 10.75
C ILE A 675 9.47 -1.57 11.42
N PRO A 676 9.75 -2.78 10.94
CA PRO A 676 9.24 -3.98 11.59
C PRO A 676 9.61 -4.02 13.08
N ILE A 677 8.64 -4.34 13.92
CA ILE A 677 8.84 -4.45 15.38
C ILE A 677 10.00 -5.40 15.71
N ARG A 678 10.22 -6.40 14.88
CA ARG A 678 11.32 -7.34 14.97
C ARG A 678 12.69 -6.65 14.88
N GLU A 679 12.89 -5.71 13.95
CA GLU A 679 14.16 -5.00 13.78
C GLU A 679 14.45 -4.10 14.98
N ILE A 680 13.41 -3.41 15.50
CA ILE A 680 13.53 -2.64 16.74
C ILE A 680 13.83 -3.57 17.92
N GLY A 681 13.26 -4.78 17.93
CA GLY A 681 13.57 -5.82 18.92
C GLY A 681 15.05 -6.23 18.88
N ILE A 682 15.63 -6.42 17.70
CA ILE A 682 17.05 -6.76 17.54
C ILE A 682 17.93 -5.64 18.12
N LEU A 683 17.61 -4.37 17.82
CA LEU A 683 18.33 -3.23 18.39
C LEU A 683 18.19 -3.16 19.92
N ALA A 684 17.02 -3.42 20.45
CA ALA A 684 16.80 -3.48 21.90
C ALA A 684 17.68 -4.53 22.56
N HIS A 685 17.75 -5.74 21.99
CA HIS A 685 18.60 -6.83 22.48
C HIS A 685 20.09 -6.45 22.43
N GLN A 686 20.56 -5.83 21.33
CA GLN A 686 21.97 -5.36 21.25
C GLN A 686 22.29 -4.34 22.35
N ILE A 687 21.42 -3.34 22.53
CA ILE A 687 21.60 -2.33 23.56
C ILE A 687 21.60 -2.94 24.97
N LEU A 688 20.67 -3.86 25.26
CA LEU A 688 20.60 -4.52 26.57
C LEU A 688 21.81 -5.42 26.83
N ARG A 689 22.26 -6.17 25.79
CA ARG A 689 23.48 -6.95 25.88
C ARG A 689 24.70 -6.07 26.24
N ASP A 690 24.88 -4.95 25.56
CA ASP A 690 25.99 -4.04 25.82
C ASP A 690 25.86 -3.33 27.17
N PHE A 691 24.63 -3.04 27.60
CA PHE A 691 24.34 -2.50 28.91
C PHE A 691 24.70 -3.49 30.04
N HIS A 692 24.41 -4.78 29.88
CA HIS A 692 24.71 -5.83 30.87
C HIS A 692 26.13 -6.42 30.76
N SER A 693 26.93 -5.96 29.79
CA SER A 693 28.32 -6.42 29.63
C SER A 693 29.25 -6.10 30.82
N THR A 694 28.82 -5.21 31.70
CA THR A 694 29.46 -4.89 32.98
C THR A 694 28.39 -4.80 34.07
N PRO A 695 28.73 -4.95 35.38
CA PRO A 695 27.75 -4.93 36.47
C PRO A 695 26.86 -3.69 36.45
N VAL A 696 25.54 -3.84 36.63
CA VAL A 696 24.56 -2.75 36.63
C VAL A 696 24.80 -1.84 37.86
N PRO A 697 24.89 -0.51 37.70
CA PRO A 697 25.04 0.40 38.85
C PRO A 697 23.82 0.35 39.75
N ALA A 698 24.05 0.35 41.07
CA ALA A 698 23.00 0.36 42.09
C ALA A 698 22.22 1.71 42.16
N SER A 699 22.75 2.76 41.51
CA SER A 699 22.09 4.08 41.41
C SER A 699 21.37 4.21 40.06
N ILE A 700 20.11 4.60 40.08
CA ILE A 700 19.30 4.83 38.92
C ILE A 700 19.90 5.88 37.96
N ASP A 701 20.45 6.96 38.51
CA ASP A 701 21.08 8.03 37.71
C ASP A 701 22.37 7.53 37.01
N ALA A 702 23.18 6.72 37.69
CA ALA A 702 24.36 6.11 37.10
C ALA A 702 23.99 5.10 36.00
N ALA A 703 22.95 4.31 36.25
CA ALA A 703 22.42 3.37 35.27
C ALA A 703 21.85 4.06 34.03
N ARG A 704 21.11 5.18 34.23
CA ARG A 704 20.57 6.01 33.16
C ARG A 704 21.65 6.66 32.30
N ASN A 705 22.68 7.25 32.94
CA ASN A 705 23.82 7.82 32.22
C ASN A 705 24.57 6.78 31.40
N ARG A 706 24.69 5.57 31.92
CA ARG A 706 25.30 4.44 31.19
C ARG A 706 24.41 3.98 30.01
N MET A 707 23.12 3.79 30.23
CA MET A 707 22.17 3.42 29.17
C MET A 707 22.20 4.43 28.03
N GLN A 708 22.19 5.73 28.33
CA GLN A 708 22.29 6.76 27.30
C GLN A 708 23.56 6.67 26.45
N LYS A 709 24.71 6.34 27.07
CA LYS A 709 25.96 6.12 26.32
C LYS A 709 25.88 4.89 25.42
N VAL A 710 25.34 3.79 25.94
CA VAL A 710 25.18 2.54 25.17
C VAL A 710 24.19 2.72 24.02
N VAL A 711 23.05 3.40 24.26
CA VAL A 711 22.08 3.77 23.24
C VAL A 711 22.73 4.61 22.16
N HIS A 712 23.47 5.65 22.55
CA HIS A 712 24.14 6.51 21.58
C HIS A 712 25.15 5.74 20.71
N GLN A 713 25.92 4.83 21.30
CA GLN A 713 26.89 3.99 20.58
C GLN A 713 26.24 3.05 19.59
N ASN A 714 25.14 2.37 20.00
CA ASN A 714 24.45 1.39 19.15
C ASN A 714 23.57 2.02 18.07
N LEU A 715 23.04 3.23 18.30
CA LEU A 715 22.17 3.89 17.35
C LEU A 715 22.89 4.86 16.41
N ALA A 716 24.14 5.22 16.67
CA ALA A 716 24.92 6.11 15.81
C ALA A 716 25.07 5.55 14.38
N ASP A 717 25.40 4.27 14.26
CA ASP A 717 25.55 3.61 12.96
C ASP A 717 24.17 3.40 12.28
N VAL A 718 23.14 3.09 13.06
CA VAL A 718 21.77 2.92 12.55
C VAL A 718 21.21 4.25 12.04
N ASP A 719 21.47 5.35 12.75
CA ASP A 719 21.05 6.68 12.31
C ASP A 719 21.71 7.07 10.97
N ILE A 720 22.94 6.59 10.69
CA ILE A 720 23.63 6.78 9.42
C ILE A 720 23.06 5.86 8.33
N ASP A 721 22.88 4.57 8.63
CA ASP A 721 22.35 3.59 7.67
C ASP A 721 20.90 3.89 7.24
N LEU A 722 20.10 4.46 8.13
CA LEU A 722 18.72 4.86 7.83
C LEU A 722 18.62 6.16 7.01
N GLN A 723 19.70 6.93 6.92
CA GLN A 723 19.80 8.08 6.01
C GLN A 723 20.22 7.67 4.58
N GLY A 724 20.62 6.42 4.38
CA GLY A 724 20.99 5.89 3.07
C GLY A 724 19.78 5.59 2.18
N PRO A 725 19.94 5.65 0.86
CA PRO A 725 18.83 5.46 -0.10
C PRO A 725 18.29 4.02 -0.17
N THR A 726 18.83 3.11 0.63
CA THR A 726 18.51 1.66 0.58
C THR A 726 17.53 1.18 1.63
N THR A 727 17.07 2.05 2.52
CA THR A 727 16.16 1.63 3.56
C THR A 727 14.75 1.43 3.01
N LEU A 728 14.23 0.22 3.19
CA LEU A 728 12.81 -0.12 2.99
C LEU A 728 11.89 0.63 3.97
N PHE A 729 12.44 1.48 4.82
CA PHE A 729 11.77 2.18 5.89
C PHE A 729 11.76 3.69 5.62
N ASP A 730 10.65 4.32 5.95
CA ASP A 730 10.53 5.77 5.87
C ASP A 730 11.42 6.41 6.96
N PRO A 731 12.47 7.18 6.58
CA PRO A 731 13.35 7.87 7.54
C PRO A 731 12.59 8.83 8.46
N ALA A 732 11.42 9.31 8.06
CA ALA A 732 10.58 10.17 8.89
C ALA A 732 9.95 9.42 10.09
N ILE A 733 9.82 8.09 10.02
CA ILE A 733 9.25 7.26 11.09
C ILE A 733 10.31 6.91 12.14
N TRP A 734 11.58 6.80 11.72
CA TRP A 734 12.65 6.40 12.63
C TRP A 734 12.79 7.26 13.90
N PRO A 735 12.75 8.59 13.88
CA PRO A 735 12.84 9.39 15.10
C PRO A 735 11.77 9.02 16.13
N ILE A 736 10.54 8.72 15.67
CA ILE A 736 9.43 8.31 16.52
C ILE A 736 9.72 6.93 17.12
N ARG A 737 10.17 5.98 16.31
CA ARG A 737 10.50 4.61 16.76
C ARG A 737 11.70 4.60 17.69
N ARG A 738 12.71 5.40 17.40
CA ARG A 738 13.87 5.62 18.26
C ARG A 738 13.47 6.16 19.63
N GLU A 739 12.61 7.17 19.68
CA GLU A 739 12.12 7.71 20.94
C GLU A 739 11.30 6.69 21.73
N GLN A 740 10.46 5.90 21.07
CA GLN A 740 9.73 4.80 21.70
C GLN A 740 10.66 3.74 22.29
N LEU A 741 11.71 3.37 21.55
CA LEU A 741 12.74 2.45 22.01
C LEU A 741 13.47 3.01 23.25
N VAL A 742 13.91 4.26 23.19
CA VAL A 742 14.63 4.90 24.31
C VAL A 742 13.75 4.99 25.57
N ARG A 743 12.47 5.34 25.42
CA ARG A 743 11.51 5.35 26.54
C ARG A 743 11.31 3.96 27.15
N ALA A 744 11.23 2.93 26.31
CA ALA A 744 11.09 1.55 26.76
C ALA A 744 12.32 1.09 27.54
N LEU A 745 13.52 1.45 27.07
CA LEU A 745 14.78 1.15 27.77
C LEU A 745 14.94 1.95 29.06
N ASP A 746 14.47 3.19 29.13
CA ASP A 746 14.50 3.99 30.37
C ASP A 746 13.55 3.43 31.44
N ALA A 747 12.36 2.98 31.04
CA ALA A 747 11.41 2.28 31.91
C ALA A 747 11.99 0.95 32.46
N TYR A 748 12.77 0.25 31.64
CA TYR A 748 13.46 -0.99 32.08
C TYR A 748 14.50 -0.75 33.16
N LEU A 749 15.12 0.45 33.25
CA LEU A 749 16.20 0.74 34.20
C LEU A 749 15.81 0.57 35.67
N GLU A 750 14.60 0.95 36.04
CA GLU A 750 14.11 0.78 37.42
C GLU A 750 14.15 -0.68 37.82
N PHE A 751 13.73 -1.57 36.91
CA PHE A 751 13.76 -3.00 37.07
C PHE A 751 15.21 -3.54 37.17
N ALA A 752 16.09 -3.12 36.25
CA ALA A 752 17.49 -3.59 36.24
C ALA A 752 18.27 -3.16 37.47
N VAL A 753 18.02 -1.95 38.00
CA VAL A 753 18.64 -1.45 39.24
C VAL A 753 18.15 -2.21 40.47
N GLU A 754 16.85 -2.51 40.54
CA GLU A 754 16.27 -3.30 41.63
C GLU A 754 16.84 -4.73 41.66
N ASP A 755 16.99 -5.32 40.47
CA ASP A 755 17.61 -6.62 40.29
C ASP A 755 19.07 -6.64 40.75
N ALA A 756 19.85 -5.61 40.42
CA ALA A 756 21.23 -5.49 40.89
C ALA A 756 21.31 -5.33 42.42
N ARG A 757 20.32 -4.69 43.05
CA ARG A 757 20.24 -4.56 44.52
C ARG A 757 19.88 -5.86 45.23
N SER A 758 19.16 -6.75 44.52
CA SER A 758 18.77 -8.07 45.09
C SER A 758 19.89 -9.10 45.07
N GLY A 759 21.13 -8.74 44.71
CA GLY A 759 22.31 -9.61 44.81
C GLY A 759 22.49 -10.57 43.62
N TYR A 760 21.72 -10.45 42.56
CA TYR A 760 21.92 -11.22 41.33
C TYR A 760 23.03 -10.62 40.47
N GLU A 761 23.96 -11.45 40.03
CA GLU A 761 25.09 -11.07 39.17
C GLU A 761 24.89 -11.63 37.76
N THR A 762 25.09 -10.81 36.75
CA THR A 762 25.02 -11.21 35.33
C THR A 762 26.17 -12.15 34.98
N LEU A 763 25.87 -13.32 34.40
CA LEU A 763 26.88 -14.19 33.80
C LEU A 763 27.19 -13.70 32.35
N VAL A 764 28.20 -12.81 32.25
CA VAL A 764 28.56 -12.13 30.98
C VAL A 764 28.93 -13.14 29.89
N GLU A 765 29.43 -14.30 30.24
CA GLU A 765 29.79 -15.38 29.31
C GLU A 765 28.59 -16.01 28.58
N PHE A 766 27.36 -15.90 29.15
CA PHE A 766 26.11 -16.34 28.53
C PHE A 766 25.20 -15.23 28.06
N LEU A 767 25.66 -14.00 28.12
CA LEU A 767 24.90 -12.85 27.64
C LEU A 767 24.79 -12.88 26.12
N GLU A 768 23.61 -13.16 25.59
CA GLU A 768 23.37 -13.38 24.15
C GLU A 768 24.36 -14.38 23.50
N ARG A 769 24.82 -15.38 24.25
CA ARG A 769 25.74 -16.40 23.75
C ARG A 769 25.14 -17.80 23.96
N PRO A 770 25.42 -18.74 23.03
CA PRO A 770 24.84 -20.04 23.10
C PRO A 770 25.42 -20.85 24.29
N PHE A 771 24.54 -21.53 24.99
CA PHE A 771 24.93 -22.62 25.89
C PHE A 771 25.56 -23.77 25.09
N PRO A 772 26.53 -24.52 25.69
CA PRO A 772 26.95 -25.79 25.11
C PRO A 772 25.76 -26.73 24.98
N ALA A 773 25.75 -27.51 23.88
CA ALA A 773 24.66 -28.46 23.66
C ALA A 773 24.64 -29.55 24.75
N ILE A 774 23.55 -29.64 25.48
CA ILE A 774 23.34 -30.63 26.56
C ILE A 774 22.57 -31.85 26.04
N ALA A 775 23.02 -33.04 26.36
CA ALA A 775 22.31 -34.28 26.03
C ALA A 775 21.17 -34.52 27.04
N VAL A 776 19.96 -34.69 26.52
CA VAL A 776 18.76 -34.99 27.30
C VAL A 776 18.14 -36.27 26.73
N SER A 777 18.19 -37.36 27.42
CA SER A 777 17.76 -38.67 26.89
C SER A 777 18.36 -38.95 25.50
N ASP A 778 17.53 -39.06 24.46
CA ASP A 778 17.91 -39.36 23.07
C ASP A 778 18.13 -38.13 22.17
N PHE A 779 18.11 -36.93 22.73
CA PHE A 779 18.27 -35.68 21.94
C PHE A 779 19.24 -34.71 22.59
N LYS A 780 19.68 -33.74 21.85
CA LYS A 780 20.53 -32.65 22.35
C LYS A 780 19.75 -31.33 22.31
N LEU A 781 19.86 -30.55 23.38
CA LEU A 781 19.34 -29.18 23.46
C LEU A 781 20.49 -28.19 23.33
N ALA A 782 20.26 -27.16 22.58
CA ALA A 782 21.10 -25.97 22.52
C ALA A 782 20.21 -24.73 22.60
N GLY A 783 20.69 -23.67 23.22
CA GLY A 783 19.93 -22.46 23.35
C GLY A 783 20.85 -21.26 23.52
N ARG A 784 20.34 -20.08 23.20
CA ARG A 784 21.01 -18.81 23.40
C ARG A 784 20.05 -17.92 24.18
N PRO A 785 20.22 -17.84 25.51
CA PRO A 785 19.42 -16.97 26.37
C PRO A 785 19.81 -15.51 26.11
N ASP A 786 18.90 -14.61 26.37
CA ASP A 786 19.20 -13.19 26.26
C ASP A 786 20.04 -12.72 27.44
N HIS A 787 19.64 -13.12 28.68
CA HIS A 787 20.32 -12.75 29.91
C HIS A 787 20.22 -13.88 30.95
N VAL A 788 21.32 -14.18 31.61
CA VAL A 788 21.39 -15.12 32.74
C VAL A 788 22.06 -14.43 33.90
N SER A 789 21.45 -14.52 35.07
CA SER A 789 22.01 -14.03 36.33
C SER A 789 21.93 -15.06 37.42
N VAL A 790 22.88 -15.01 38.36
CA VAL A 790 22.97 -15.94 39.50
C VAL A 790 23.07 -15.16 40.79
N HIS A 791 22.46 -15.71 41.82
CA HIS A 791 22.72 -15.33 43.20
C HIS A 791 23.68 -16.35 43.81
N ARG A 792 24.65 -15.89 44.58
CA ARG A 792 25.68 -16.73 45.17
C ARG A 792 25.71 -16.58 46.70
N SER A 793 25.73 -17.73 47.37
CA SER A 793 26.07 -17.84 48.81
C SER A 793 27.47 -18.43 48.93
N GLY A 794 28.48 -17.58 49.06
CA GLY A 794 29.88 -17.98 49.01
C GLY A 794 30.31 -18.33 47.58
N GLU A 795 30.90 -19.53 47.42
CA GLU A 795 31.31 -20.02 46.08
C GLU A 795 30.17 -20.72 45.29
N GLN A 796 29.06 -21.01 45.96
CA GLN A 796 27.96 -21.77 45.35
C GLN A 796 26.82 -20.88 44.89
N VAL A 797 26.21 -21.26 43.75
CA VAL A 797 25.01 -20.66 43.20
C VAL A 797 23.78 -21.24 43.88
N ASP A 798 23.02 -20.42 44.59
CA ASP A 798 21.78 -20.78 45.27
C ASP A 798 20.54 -20.14 44.58
N GLY A 799 20.76 -19.33 43.55
CA GLY A 799 19.70 -18.78 42.72
C GLY A 799 20.12 -18.67 41.25
N ILE A 800 19.27 -19.13 40.34
CA ILE A 800 19.46 -19.00 38.89
C ILE A 800 18.24 -18.29 38.31
N ARG A 801 18.50 -17.23 37.57
CA ARG A 801 17.47 -16.44 36.92
C ARG A 801 17.79 -16.27 35.42
N VAL A 802 16.82 -16.54 34.57
CA VAL A 802 16.96 -16.42 33.13
C VAL A 802 15.92 -15.47 32.61
N ASP A 803 16.35 -14.41 31.90
CA ASP A 803 15.49 -13.42 31.32
C ASP A 803 15.46 -13.56 29.78
N ASP A 804 14.29 -13.37 29.21
CA ASP A 804 14.06 -13.34 27.78
C ASP A 804 13.36 -12.00 27.44
N PHE A 805 14.06 -11.15 26.72
CA PHE A 805 13.60 -9.81 26.39
C PHE A 805 12.61 -9.84 25.23
N LYS A 806 11.49 -9.11 25.36
CA LYS A 806 10.48 -9.03 24.32
C LYS A 806 10.10 -7.57 24.04
N TYR A 807 10.42 -7.10 22.86
CA TYR A 807 9.97 -5.78 22.41
C TYR A 807 8.53 -5.87 21.87
N SER A 808 7.59 -6.22 22.72
CA SER A 808 6.16 -6.33 22.40
C SER A 808 5.30 -5.82 23.55
N ALA A 809 4.06 -5.44 23.27
CA ALA A 809 3.11 -4.95 24.24
C ALA A 809 2.15 -6.06 24.76
N GLY A 810 2.40 -7.33 24.44
CA GLY A 810 1.31 -8.17 24.55
C GLY A 810 1.27 -9.50 25.15
N GLY A 811 0.27 -9.87 25.75
CA GLY A 811 -0.51 -10.89 26.35
C GLY A 811 -0.28 -12.39 26.01
N ASP A 812 0.31 -12.73 24.87
CA ASP A 812 0.47 -14.13 24.46
C ASP A 812 1.52 -14.92 25.23
N TYR A 813 2.44 -14.24 25.92
CA TYR A 813 3.50 -14.86 26.74
C TYR A 813 3.01 -15.31 28.12
N LEU A 814 1.78 -14.90 28.50
CA LEU A 814 1.17 -15.23 29.79
C LEU A 814 0.50 -16.61 29.84
N ASN A 815 0.24 -17.21 28.70
CA ASN A 815 -0.49 -18.47 28.63
C ASN A 815 0.47 -19.67 28.61
N LYS A 816 0.32 -20.63 29.51
CA LYS A 816 1.08 -21.90 29.56
C LYS A 816 0.55 -22.88 28.51
N GLY A 817 1.43 -23.58 27.80
CA GLY A 817 1.06 -24.66 26.88
C GLY A 817 2.27 -25.24 26.15
N PRO A 818 2.12 -26.37 25.43
CA PRO A 818 3.22 -27.10 24.80
C PRO A 818 4.05 -26.27 23.78
N GLY A 819 3.49 -25.21 23.26
CA GLY A 819 4.17 -24.31 22.36
C GLY A 819 4.89 -23.13 23.04
N ARG A 820 5.17 -23.17 24.34
CA ARG A 820 5.66 -22.04 25.14
C ARG A 820 6.78 -22.38 26.13
N ASN A 821 7.55 -23.40 25.83
CA ASN A 821 8.58 -23.96 26.70
C ASN A 821 9.94 -23.24 26.55
N GLN A 822 9.99 -22.02 26.00
CA GLN A 822 11.27 -21.34 25.73
C GLN A 822 12.03 -21.03 27.02
N LEU A 823 11.36 -20.46 28.01
CA LEU A 823 11.98 -20.19 29.32
C LEU A 823 12.32 -21.48 30.08
N ASP A 824 11.44 -22.48 30.07
CA ASP A 824 11.68 -23.79 30.69
C ASP A 824 12.98 -24.41 30.17
N ILE A 825 13.18 -24.36 28.85
CA ILE A 825 14.39 -24.87 28.19
C ILE A 825 15.62 -24.04 28.61
N TYR A 826 15.53 -22.74 28.66
CA TYR A 826 16.66 -21.90 29.03
C TYR A 826 17.05 -22.06 30.51
N VAL A 827 16.07 -22.11 31.42
CA VAL A 827 16.34 -22.35 32.85
C VAL A 827 16.92 -23.74 33.06
N PHE A 828 16.39 -24.76 32.35
CA PHE A 828 16.97 -26.12 32.39
C PHE A 828 18.41 -26.15 31.89
N LEU A 829 18.72 -25.51 30.75
CA LEU A 829 20.08 -25.43 30.22
C LEU A 829 21.03 -24.69 31.16
N ALA A 830 20.60 -23.61 31.79
CA ALA A 830 21.39 -22.88 32.77
C ALA A 830 21.70 -23.74 33.99
N LEU A 831 20.69 -24.44 34.52
CA LEU A 831 20.86 -25.35 35.64
C LEU A 831 21.86 -26.48 35.32
N GLU A 832 21.70 -27.16 34.20
CA GLU A 832 22.57 -28.28 33.80
C GLU A 832 24.01 -27.80 33.50
N VAL A 833 24.21 -26.67 32.86
CA VAL A 833 25.55 -26.13 32.56
C VAL A 833 26.29 -25.72 33.82
N LEU A 834 25.62 -25.04 34.75
CA LEU A 834 26.22 -24.66 36.03
C LEU A 834 26.42 -25.88 36.96
N GLY A 835 25.47 -26.84 36.92
CA GLY A 835 25.60 -28.11 37.64
C GLY A 835 26.79 -28.93 37.17
N GLN A 836 27.05 -29.03 35.86
CA GLN A 836 28.23 -29.72 35.30
C GLN A 836 29.56 -29.07 35.69
N ARG A 837 29.54 -27.79 36.02
CA ARG A 837 30.71 -27.06 36.53
C ARG A 837 30.89 -27.21 38.04
N GLY A 838 29.93 -27.84 38.72
CA GLY A 838 29.95 -27.99 40.18
C GLY A 838 29.67 -26.69 40.94
N GLU A 839 29.08 -25.69 40.28
CA GLU A 839 28.80 -24.37 40.84
C GLU A 839 27.46 -24.30 41.59
N VAL A 840 26.53 -25.22 41.34
CA VAL A 840 25.17 -25.20 41.91
C VAL A 840 25.17 -25.84 43.29
N ALA A 841 24.55 -25.22 44.28
CA ALA A 841 24.39 -25.76 45.62
C ALA A 841 23.56 -27.06 45.60
N SER A 842 23.97 -28.04 46.38
CA SER A 842 23.17 -29.25 46.60
C SER A 842 22.03 -28.94 47.58
N GLY A 843 20.84 -28.63 47.04
CA GLY A 843 19.66 -28.28 47.85
C GLY A 843 18.69 -27.35 47.11
N ASP A 844 17.98 -26.55 47.86
CA ASP A 844 16.90 -25.69 47.35
C ASP A 844 17.42 -24.48 46.55
N THR A 845 17.98 -24.73 45.35
CA THR A 845 18.32 -23.63 44.40
C THR A 845 17.06 -22.97 43.87
N VAL A 846 16.95 -21.64 44.01
CA VAL A 846 15.84 -20.87 43.47
C VAL A 846 15.99 -20.76 41.95
N LEU A 847 15.02 -21.30 41.21
CA LEU A 847 15.00 -21.27 39.75
C LEU A 847 13.89 -20.35 39.26
N GLU A 848 14.23 -19.35 38.48
CA GLU A 848 13.29 -18.37 37.97
C GLU A 848 13.54 -18.07 36.47
N GLY A 849 12.47 -18.01 35.69
CA GLY A 849 12.48 -17.52 34.32
C GLY A 849 11.54 -16.35 34.16
N ARG A 850 11.96 -15.33 33.46
CA ARG A 850 11.15 -14.11 33.28
C ARG A 850 11.07 -13.69 31.80
N TYR A 851 9.87 -13.35 31.35
CA TYR A 851 9.68 -12.55 30.14
C TYR A 851 9.69 -11.08 30.53
N LEU A 852 10.58 -10.30 29.93
CA LEU A 852 10.68 -8.85 30.15
C LEU A 852 10.10 -8.08 28.97
N LEU A 853 8.89 -7.54 29.19
CA LEU A 853 8.09 -6.88 28.15
C LEU A 853 8.43 -5.39 28.09
N LEU A 854 9.36 -5.03 27.20
CA LEU A 854 9.93 -3.67 27.13
C LEU A 854 8.94 -2.56 26.77
N ARG A 855 7.80 -2.89 26.13
CA ARG A 855 6.77 -1.91 25.76
C ARG A 855 5.62 -1.79 26.76
N THR A 856 5.70 -2.45 27.90
CA THR A 856 4.64 -2.47 28.93
C THR A 856 5.19 -1.91 30.23
N PRO A 857 5.20 -0.57 30.44
CA PRO A 857 5.83 0.05 31.62
C PRO A 857 5.17 -0.37 32.94
N GLU A 858 3.87 -0.70 32.93
CA GLU A 858 3.07 -0.99 34.12
C GLU A 858 3.23 -2.45 34.64
N ALA A 859 3.68 -3.37 33.77
CA ALA A 859 3.94 -4.76 34.10
C ALA A 859 5.13 -5.31 33.28
N PRO A 860 6.35 -4.85 33.56
CA PRO A 860 7.51 -5.12 32.73
C PRO A 860 7.97 -6.57 32.79
N SER A 861 7.51 -7.38 33.77
CA SER A 861 7.97 -8.77 33.92
C SER A 861 6.83 -9.76 34.19
N VAL A 862 6.96 -10.93 33.59
CA VAL A 862 6.17 -12.14 33.90
C VAL A 862 7.13 -13.17 34.40
N ALA A 863 7.19 -13.35 35.73
CA ALA A 863 8.06 -14.28 36.37
C ALA A 863 7.38 -15.63 36.56
N THR A 864 8.16 -16.71 36.39
CA THR A 864 7.74 -18.08 36.67
C THR A 864 8.83 -18.77 37.54
N ALA A 865 8.43 -19.25 38.70
CA ALA A 865 9.30 -20.08 39.53
C ALA A 865 9.25 -21.54 39.04
N TYR A 866 10.40 -22.20 39.08
CA TYR A 866 10.55 -23.57 38.61
C TYR A 866 11.07 -24.46 39.73
N THR A 867 10.78 -25.75 39.60
CA THR A 867 11.44 -26.80 40.37
C THR A 867 12.24 -27.67 39.41
N GLU A 868 13.33 -28.27 39.86
CA GLU A 868 14.12 -29.17 39.03
C GLU A 868 13.28 -30.35 38.52
N GLU A 869 12.42 -30.90 39.35
CA GLU A 869 11.51 -31.99 38.97
C GLU A 869 10.54 -31.54 37.86
N GLY A 870 9.97 -30.33 37.97
CA GLY A 870 9.10 -29.75 36.97
C GLY A 870 9.78 -29.53 35.62
N LEU A 871 11.03 -29.03 35.64
CA LEU A 871 11.83 -28.85 34.40
C LEU A 871 12.15 -30.20 33.75
N ARG A 872 12.51 -31.24 34.54
CA ARG A 872 12.77 -32.58 34.02
C ARG A 872 11.50 -33.23 33.43
N ALA A 873 10.33 -32.99 34.02
CA ALA A 873 9.05 -33.43 33.48
C ALA A 873 8.76 -32.76 32.13
N THR A 874 8.99 -31.44 32.01
CA THR A 874 8.86 -30.71 30.72
C THR A 874 9.81 -31.28 29.66
N MET A 875 11.06 -31.61 30.02
CA MET A 875 12.00 -32.22 29.07
C MET A 875 11.55 -33.60 28.59
N SER A 876 10.92 -34.40 29.45
CA SER A 876 10.33 -35.70 29.08
C SER A 876 9.15 -35.53 28.11
N GLU A 877 8.34 -34.53 28.32
CA GLU A 877 7.22 -34.19 27.41
C GLU A 877 7.72 -33.77 26.02
N ILE A 878 8.76 -32.95 25.97
CA ILE A 878 9.44 -32.55 24.73
C ILE A 878 10.00 -33.77 24.00
N ASP A 879 10.63 -34.72 24.70
CA ASP A 879 11.14 -35.97 24.11
C ASP A 879 10.00 -36.76 23.42
N GLY A 880 8.84 -36.89 24.08
CA GLY A 880 7.66 -37.51 23.49
C GLY A 880 7.19 -36.84 22.17
N GLN A 881 7.23 -35.54 22.14
CA GLN A 881 6.89 -34.78 20.91
C GLN A 881 7.95 -34.99 19.80
N LEU A 882 9.23 -35.01 20.16
CA LEU A 882 10.33 -35.24 19.23
C LEU A 882 10.31 -36.65 18.63
N GLN A 883 9.89 -37.67 19.38
CA GLN A 883 9.71 -39.04 18.88
C GLN A 883 8.65 -39.08 17.75
N THR A 884 7.57 -38.29 17.86
CA THR A 884 6.54 -38.18 16.82
C THR A 884 7.11 -37.64 15.53
N VAL A 885 7.94 -36.60 15.61
CA VAL A 885 8.60 -35.98 14.47
C VAL A 885 9.67 -36.85 13.84
N ARG A 886 10.44 -37.59 14.67
CA ARG A 886 11.42 -38.59 14.18
C ARG A 886 10.75 -39.73 13.43
N ALA A 887 9.52 -40.07 13.80
CA ALA A 887 8.70 -41.03 13.07
C ALA A 887 8.10 -40.47 11.76
N GLY A 888 8.45 -39.23 11.36
CA GLY A 888 7.94 -38.56 10.15
C GLY A 888 6.47 -38.11 10.22
N ARG A 889 5.95 -37.93 11.42
CA ARG A 889 4.55 -37.56 11.64
C ARG A 889 4.43 -36.06 11.89
N PHE A 890 3.97 -35.34 10.90
CA PHE A 890 3.79 -33.86 10.93
C PHE A 890 2.34 -33.44 10.74
N GLN A 891 1.40 -34.26 11.24
CA GLN A 891 -0.02 -33.94 11.09
C GLN A 891 -0.36 -32.64 11.83
N PRO A 892 -1.25 -31.80 11.26
CA PRO A 892 -1.75 -30.61 11.95
C PRO A 892 -2.42 -30.99 13.27
N ALA A 893 -1.81 -30.60 14.37
CA ALA A 893 -2.32 -30.79 15.72
C ALA A 893 -2.02 -29.52 16.53
N PRO A 894 -2.82 -28.46 16.35
CA PRO A 894 -2.59 -27.19 17.05
C PRO A 894 -2.86 -27.34 18.54
N ASP A 895 -2.00 -26.79 19.37
CA ASP A 895 -2.17 -26.67 20.81
C ASP A 895 -3.40 -25.81 21.17
N ASN A 896 -3.63 -24.77 20.37
CA ASN A 896 -4.80 -23.90 20.46
C ASN A 896 -5.47 -23.78 19.09
N PRO A 897 -6.60 -24.48 18.85
CA PRO A 897 -7.35 -24.35 17.58
C PRO A 897 -7.82 -22.94 17.24
N GLN A 898 -8.02 -22.08 18.23
CA GLN A 898 -8.43 -20.69 18.02
C GLN A 898 -7.33 -19.85 17.35
N SER A 899 -6.07 -20.27 17.39
CA SER A 899 -4.97 -19.60 16.69
C SER A 899 -4.88 -19.95 15.19
N CYS A 900 -5.57 -20.98 14.73
CA CYS A 900 -5.53 -21.45 13.34
C CYS A 900 -6.00 -20.42 12.30
N PRO A 901 -7.03 -19.61 12.52
CA PRO A 901 -7.41 -18.55 11.59
C PRO A 901 -6.31 -17.51 11.35
N LEU A 902 -5.42 -17.31 12.32
CA LEU A 902 -4.28 -16.37 12.26
C LEU A 902 -2.96 -17.04 11.87
N CYS A 903 -2.97 -18.35 11.61
CA CYS A 903 -1.76 -19.11 11.28
C CYS A 903 -1.25 -18.75 9.87
N ASP A 904 0.05 -18.46 9.75
CA ASP A 904 0.74 -18.17 8.49
C ASP A 904 0.54 -19.26 7.44
N PHE A 905 0.47 -20.51 7.89
CA PHE A 905 0.37 -21.71 7.04
C PHE A 905 -1.05 -22.24 6.86
N ARG A 906 -2.09 -21.49 7.30
CA ARG A 906 -3.49 -21.93 7.21
C ARG A 906 -3.92 -22.34 5.78
N ARG A 907 -3.41 -21.63 4.74
CA ARG A 907 -3.72 -21.93 3.34
C ARG A 907 -3.09 -23.25 2.86
N LEU A 908 -1.95 -23.63 3.42
CA LEU A 908 -1.28 -24.89 3.14
C LEU A 908 -1.88 -26.02 3.99
N CYS A 909 -2.12 -25.76 5.26
CA CYS A 909 -2.66 -26.71 6.22
C CYS A 909 -4.09 -27.15 5.90
N ARG A 910 -4.95 -26.24 5.48
CA ARG A 910 -6.38 -26.46 5.11
C ARG A 910 -7.23 -27.13 6.18
N LEU A 911 -6.77 -27.23 7.44
CA LEU A 911 -7.49 -27.88 8.54
C LEU A 911 -8.77 -27.12 8.93
N TYR A 912 -8.71 -25.79 8.86
CA TYR A 912 -9.75 -24.85 9.28
C TYR A 912 -10.14 -23.84 8.16
N VAL A 913 -10.06 -24.25 6.91
CA VAL A 913 -10.59 -23.45 5.79
C VAL A 913 -12.07 -23.80 5.66
N ASN A 914 -12.92 -23.08 6.36
CA ASN A 914 -14.35 -23.00 6.10
C ASN A 914 -14.67 -21.79 5.22
#